data_416854f41081909f4920a1597d123e61
#
_entry.id   416854f41081909f4920a1597d123e61
#
_cell.length_a   1.000
_cell.length_b   1.000
_cell.length_c   1.000
_cell.angle_alpha   90.00
_cell.angle_beta   90.00
_cell.angle_gamma   90.00
#
_symmetry.space_group_name_H-M   'P 1'
#
loop_
_entity.id
_entity.type
_entity.pdbx_description
1 polymer ?
#
loop_
_entity_poly.entity_id
_entity_poly.type
_entity_poly.pdbx_seq_one_letter_code
_entity_poly.pdbx_strand_id
1 'polypeptide(L)'
;MKFSEQWLRSWVNPDVSREELVARLSMVGLEVDAVQPVAGAFSGIVVGEILSAEQHPDADKLRVCQVSNGSETFQVVCGAPNARAGIKVPFAMIGAELPGDFKIKKAKLRGVESQGMLCSASELQISDDNSGLMELAADAPVGSDIRNYLQLDDASIEIGLTPNRGDCLSLAGLAREVGAMYSASVSPVAIDAVAPAHDEVRPVEVLAPKACPRYLGRVVRNVDLSRPTPLWIVERLRRSDIRSIDAAVDITNYVMLELGQPMHAFDLAEINGGIRVRMAEEGEKLVLLDGQEVSLRADTLVIADHGRALAIAGVMGGEHSGVSDNTRDLFLESAFFDNIAVAGKARSYGLHTDASHRFERGVDSQLARKAMERATALLLEIVGGEAGPIIEASSEADLPSVAPITLRAERISQMLGMDMDGAEVERLLTALGLGVSAQGSGQWLVSVPSHRFDISLEVDLIEELGRLYGYNRLPVRYPLARLAPQAKSEARAELPALRRLLVARGYQEAITYSFIDPKLFELFTPGVEPLQLANPISADMAAMRSSLWPGLVKALQHNLNRQQSRVRLFESGLRFVGQLEGLQQEAMLAGVITGSRLPEGWANSRNSVDFYDLKADVEALLGYAGAADAFSFVPGEHPALHPGQTARIEREGRLVGFIGALHPELAKALDLDQPVFLFELVLAEVAAGRMPAFSELSRFPEVRRDLALLVDREQPAEAVLGAIRETAGEWLTDLKLFDVYHGKGIDPLRKSLAVGLTWQHPSRTLNDDEVSTTTQNILTCLEQRFNATLRK
;
A
#
# COMPACT_ATOMS: atom_id res chain seq x y z
N MET A 1 3.71 -10.21 12.51
CA MET A 1 4.53 -10.89 13.54
C MET A 1 5.27 -12.05 12.93
N LYS A 2 6.56 -12.23 13.26
CA LYS A 2 7.38 -13.36 12.77
C LYS A 2 7.76 -14.26 13.93
N PHE A 3 7.69 -15.57 13.74
CA PHE A 3 7.94 -16.53 14.83
C PHE A 3 8.43 -17.87 14.28
N SER A 4 9.13 -18.65 15.12
CA SER A 4 9.59 -20.00 14.84
C SER A 4 8.45 -21.00 14.97
N GLU A 5 8.25 -21.87 13.97
CA GLU A 5 7.29 -22.98 14.04
C GLU A 5 7.59 -23.93 15.19
N GLN A 6 8.84 -24.30 15.38
CA GLN A 6 9.24 -25.18 16.50
C GLN A 6 8.94 -24.56 17.87
N TRP A 7 9.12 -23.23 18.00
CA TRP A 7 8.77 -22.55 19.24
C TRP A 7 7.25 -22.58 19.49
N LEU A 8 6.43 -22.32 18.46
CA LEU A 8 4.97 -22.47 18.56
C LEU A 8 4.59 -23.90 18.90
N ARG A 9 5.19 -24.91 18.26
CA ARG A 9 4.91 -26.32 18.54
C ARG A 9 5.34 -26.75 19.94
N SER A 10 6.26 -26.07 20.59
CA SER A 10 6.57 -26.31 21.99
C SER A 10 5.45 -25.89 22.97
N TRP A 11 4.54 -25.03 22.52
CA TRP A 11 3.36 -24.59 23.27
C TRP A 11 2.09 -25.36 22.89
N VAL A 12 1.92 -25.65 21.61
CA VAL A 12 0.76 -26.36 21.06
C VAL A 12 1.20 -27.13 19.83
N ASN A 13 1.02 -28.44 19.84
CA ASN A 13 1.50 -29.30 18.75
C ASN A 13 0.38 -30.16 18.19
N PRO A 14 -0.48 -29.63 17.29
CA PRO A 14 -1.43 -30.45 16.56
C PRO A 14 -0.70 -31.38 15.58
N ASP A 15 -1.27 -32.56 15.35
CA ASP A 15 -0.74 -33.55 14.42
C ASP A 15 -1.09 -33.17 12.95
N VAL A 16 -0.48 -32.11 12.48
CA VAL A 16 -0.68 -31.56 11.11
C VAL A 16 0.65 -31.11 10.50
N SER A 17 0.73 -31.10 9.18
CA SER A 17 1.90 -30.60 8.46
C SER A 17 2.01 -29.06 8.61
N ARG A 18 3.19 -28.52 8.25
CA ARG A 18 3.42 -27.06 8.18
C ARG A 18 2.44 -26.42 7.19
N GLU A 19 2.29 -26.99 6.03
CA GLU A 19 1.43 -26.48 4.95
C GLU A 19 -0.03 -26.40 5.41
N GLU A 20 -0.50 -27.40 6.13
CA GLU A 20 -1.86 -27.43 6.67
C GLU A 20 -2.03 -26.38 7.78
N LEU A 21 -1.05 -26.25 8.68
CA LEU A 21 -1.04 -25.21 9.72
C LEU A 21 -1.11 -23.80 9.10
N VAL A 22 -0.25 -23.50 8.14
CA VAL A 22 -0.19 -22.22 7.41
C VAL A 22 -1.51 -21.90 6.70
N ALA A 23 -2.06 -22.88 5.98
CA ALA A 23 -3.33 -22.72 5.29
C ALA A 23 -4.47 -22.45 6.28
N ARG A 24 -4.48 -23.14 7.41
CA ARG A 24 -5.53 -22.96 8.43
C ARG A 24 -5.41 -21.64 9.18
N LEU A 25 -4.19 -21.17 9.49
CA LEU A 25 -3.94 -19.85 10.07
C LEU A 25 -4.55 -18.76 9.18
N SER A 26 -4.24 -18.76 7.88
CA SER A 26 -4.80 -17.79 6.94
C SER A 26 -6.33 -17.86 6.87
N MET A 27 -6.91 -19.06 6.89
CA MET A 27 -8.36 -19.24 6.81
C MET A 27 -9.13 -18.74 8.05
N VAL A 28 -8.48 -18.64 9.20
CA VAL A 28 -9.10 -18.09 10.43
C VAL A 28 -8.79 -16.60 10.63
N GLY A 29 -8.21 -15.94 9.64
CA GLY A 29 -7.94 -14.50 9.65
C GLY A 29 -6.55 -14.10 10.17
N LEU A 30 -5.64 -15.08 10.37
CA LEU A 30 -4.23 -14.85 10.66
C LEU A 30 -3.43 -15.08 9.37
N GLU A 31 -3.48 -14.13 8.45
CA GLU A 31 -2.91 -14.26 7.10
C GLU A 31 -1.40 -14.52 7.17
N VAL A 32 -0.95 -15.60 6.54
CA VAL A 32 0.48 -15.92 6.46
C VAL A 32 1.08 -15.24 5.24
N ASP A 33 1.95 -14.27 5.48
CA ASP A 33 2.62 -13.48 4.45
C ASP A 33 3.85 -14.22 3.88
N ALA A 34 4.61 -14.93 4.75
CA ALA A 34 5.80 -15.65 4.35
C ALA A 34 6.09 -16.86 5.24
N VAL A 35 6.75 -17.85 4.65
CA VAL A 35 7.34 -19.01 5.34
C VAL A 35 8.76 -19.18 4.82
N GLN A 36 9.75 -19.03 5.69
CA GLN A 36 11.14 -19.06 5.32
C GLN A 36 11.90 -20.10 6.15
N PRO A 37 12.76 -20.94 5.56
CA PRO A 37 13.63 -21.81 6.34
C PRO A 37 14.60 -20.95 7.17
N VAL A 38 14.94 -21.40 8.39
CA VAL A 38 15.80 -20.64 9.31
C VAL A 38 17.29 -20.72 8.94
N ALA A 39 17.66 -21.58 8.00
CA ALA A 39 19.00 -21.75 7.45
C ALA A 39 18.92 -22.32 6.03
N GLY A 40 20.03 -22.21 5.27
CA GLY A 40 20.16 -22.82 3.96
C GLY A 40 20.14 -24.34 3.98
N ALA A 41 19.99 -24.94 2.82
CA ALA A 41 20.13 -26.39 2.67
C ALA A 41 21.62 -26.77 2.65
N PHE A 42 22.08 -27.47 3.67
CA PHE A 42 23.46 -27.99 3.77
C PHE A 42 23.51 -29.29 4.57
N SER A 43 24.59 -30.06 4.39
CA SER A 43 24.84 -31.34 5.08
C SER A 43 26.34 -31.62 5.31
N GLY A 44 26.65 -32.48 6.26
CA GLY A 44 28.03 -32.89 6.55
C GLY A 44 28.85 -31.82 7.24
N ILE A 45 28.20 -30.90 7.97
CA ILE A 45 28.84 -29.84 8.75
C ILE A 45 28.69 -30.17 10.24
N VAL A 46 29.78 -30.17 10.96
CA VAL A 46 29.83 -30.53 12.40
C VAL A 46 30.42 -29.38 13.23
N VAL A 47 30.19 -29.42 14.54
CA VAL A 47 30.94 -28.58 15.48
C VAL A 47 32.39 -28.96 15.46
N GLY A 48 33.28 -28.08 14.99
CA GLY A 48 34.72 -28.23 15.00
C GLY A 48 35.36 -27.34 16.05
N GLU A 49 36.41 -27.81 16.70
CA GLU A 49 37.24 -27.03 17.62
C GLU A 49 38.59 -26.70 16.98
N ILE A 50 38.97 -25.43 16.93
CA ILE A 50 40.29 -25.01 16.45
C ILE A 50 41.29 -25.21 17.56
N LEU A 51 42.15 -26.24 17.43
CA LEU A 51 43.17 -26.56 18.41
C LEU A 51 44.40 -25.63 18.29
N SER A 52 44.77 -25.25 17.06
CA SER A 52 45.83 -24.27 16.79
C SER A 52 45.53 -23.49 15.52
N ALA A 53 46.07 -22.27 15.43
CA ALA A 53 45.89 -21.39 14.26
C ALA A 53 47.22 -20.64 14.04
N GLU A 54 47.99 -21.08 13.08
CA GLU A 54 49.32 -20.53 12.74
C GLU A 54 49.24 -19.68 11.47
N GLN A 55 50.17 -18.73 11.31
CA GLN A 55 50.24 -17.90 10.11
C GLN A 55 50.60 -18.76 8.91
N HIS A 56 49.90 -18.56 7.78
CA HIS A 56 50.23 -19.25 6.53
C HIS A 56 51.61 -18.81 6.00
N PRO A 57 52.49 -19.74 5.56
CA PRO A 57 53.86 -19.39 5.16
C PRO A 57 53.97 -18.42 3.99
N ASP A 58 52.99 -18.44 3.05
CA ASP A 58 53.01 -17.66 1.80
C ASP A 58 51.83 -16.72 1.64
N ALA A 59 51.10 -16.39 2.72
CA ALA A 59 49.91 -15.52 2.64
C ALA A 59 49.56 -14.82 3.96
N ASP A 60 49.70 -13.50 4.00
CA ASP A 60 49.49 -12.66 5.20
C ASP A 60 48.06 -12.71 5.77
N LYS A 61 47.07 -12.97 4.93
CA LYS A 61 45.64 -13.01 5.33
C LYS A 61 45.12 -14.41 5.61
N LEU A 62 45.94 -15.45 5.50
CA LEU A 62 45.52 -16.84 5.72
C LEU A 62 46.15 -17.40 6.99
N ARG A 63 45.43 -18.30 7.65
CA ARG A 63 45.90 -19.09 8.77
C ARG A 63 45.80 -20.58 8.45
N VAL A 64 46.73 -21.36 8.93
CA VAL A 64 46.71 -22.83 8.91
C VAL A 64 46.19 -23.29 10.27
N CYS A 65 45.01 -23.84 10.29
CA CYS A 65 44.33 -24.27 11.51
C CYS A 65 44.39 -25.80 11.64
N GLN A 66 44.59 -26.30 12.86
CA GLN A 66 44.30 -27.69 13.21
C GLN A 66 42.95 -27.77 13.88
N VAL A 67 42.02 -28.48 13.24
CA VAL A 67 40.61 -28.50 13.63
C VAL A 67 40.21 -29.92 14.03
N SER A 68 39.70 -30.09 15.24
CA SER A 68 39.20 -31.37 15.74
C SER A 68 37.71 -31.48 15.47
N ASN A 69 37.26 -32.66 15.01
CA ASN A 69 35.84 -33.02 14.96
C ASN A 69 35.43 -33.94 16.14
N GLY A 70 36.25 -34.00 17.18
CA GLY A 70 36.01 -34.88 18.35
C GLY A 70 36.63 -36.29 18.23
N SER A 71 36.92 -36.77 17.01
CA SER A 71 37.52 -38.06 16.78
C SER A 71 38.87 -37.95 16.04
N GLU A 72 39.00 -37.02 15.13
CA GLU A 72 40.17 -36.81 14.29
C GLU A 72 40.51 -35.32 14.20
N THR A 73 41.75 -35.01 13.77
CA THR A 73 42.26 -33.65 13.57
C THR A 73 42.56 -33.43 12.10
N PHE A 74 42.10 -32.30 11.58
CA PHE A 74 42.21 -31.92 10.15
C PHE A 74 42.95 -30.61 9.99
N GLN A 75 43.82 -30.51 9.00
CA GLN A 75 44.46 -29.27 8.63
C GLN A 75 43.51 -28.50 7.72
N VAL A 76 43.16 -27.26 8.08
CA VAL A 76 42.28 -26.39 7.33
C VAL A 76 42.87 -25.02 7.15
N VAL A 77 42.91 -24.51 5.92
CA VAL A 77 43.37 -23.13 5.65
C VAL A 77 42.20 -22.21 5.72
N CYS A 78 42.24 -21.17 6.55
CA CYS A 78 41.17 -20.23 6.84
C CYS A 78 41.63 -18.79 6.62
N GLY A 79 40.73 -17.97 6.00
CA GLY A 79 40.96 -16.54 5.75
C GLY A 79 40.19 -15.63 6.71
N ALA A 80 39.44 -16.16 7.65
CA ALA A 80 38.65 -15.37 8.56
C ALA A 80 39.52 -14.67 9.63
N PRO A 81 39.22 -13.40 9.93
CA PRO A 81 40.06 -12.60 10.85
C PRO A 81 40.01 -13.09 12.30
N ASN A 82 38.91 -13.73 12.70
CA ASN A 82 38.68 -14.21 14.06
C ASN A 82 39.18 -15.67 14.29
N ALA A 83 39.77 -16.32 13.27
CA ALA A 83 40.28 -17.67 13.42
C ALA A 83 41.41 -17.73 14.47
N ARG A 84 41.19 -18.45 15.60
CA ARG A 84 42.14 -18.60 16.70
C ARG A 84 41.93 -19.93 17.43
N ALA A 85 42.95 -20.37 18.16
CA ALA A 85 42.86 -21.58 18.99
C ALA A 85 41.78 -21.41 20.08
N GLY A 86 41.10 -22.49 20.41
CA GLY A 86 40.15 -22.60 21.50
C GLY A 86 38.71 -22.22 21.15
N ILE A 87 38.44 -21.72 19.94
CA ILE A 87 37.04 -21.45 19.52
C ILE A 87 36.41 -22.66 18.84
N LYS A 88 35.11 -22.79 19.01
CA LYS A 88 34.28 -23.76 18.30
C LYS A 88 33.55 -23.10 17.17
N VAL A 89 33.48 -23.74 16.01
CA VAL A 89 32.94 -23.17 14.76
C VAL A 89 32.27 -24.26 13.92
N PRO A 90 31.38 -23.93 12.99
CA PRO A 90 30.90 -24.89 12.00
C PRO A 90 32.06 -25.34 11.09
N PHE A 91 32.32 -26.64 11.06
CA PHE A 91 33.34 -27.26 10.25
C PHE A 91 32.72 -28.15 9.17
N ALA A 92 32.81 -27.72 7.93
CA ALA A 92 32.40 -28.48 6.75
C ALA A 92 33.49 -29.47 6.37
N MET A 93 33.24 -30.76 6.60
CA MET A 93 34.16 -31.86 6.26
C MET A 93 34.20 -32.10 4.75
N ILE A 94 35.21 -32.86 4.30
CA ILE A 94 35.28 -33.30 2.90
C ILE A 94 34.03 -34.10 2.55
N GLY A 95 33.34 -33.70 1.48
CA GLY A 95 32.07 -34.27 1.06
C GLY A 95 30.82 -33.53 1.56
N ALA A 96 31.00 -32.57 2.48
CA ALA A 96 29.90 -31.70 2.89
C ALA A 96 29.35 -30.89 1.71
N GLU A 97 28.06 -30.63 1.73
CA GLU A 97 27.35 -29.82 0.76
C GLU A 97 26.90 -28.52 1.45
N LEU A 98 27.31 -27.36 0.93
CA LEU A 98 26.88 -26.04 1.36
C LEU A 98 25.74 -25.53 0.46
N PRO A 99 25.01 -24.47 0.87
CA PRO A 99 24.00 -23.83 0.04
C PRO A 99 24.51 -23.48 -1.36
N GLY A 100 23.67 -23.69 -2.40
CA GLY A 100 24.05 -23.49 -3.80
C GLY A 100 24.82 -24.67 -4.40
N ASP A 101 24.64 -25.90 -3.87
CA ASP A 101 25.22 -27.15 -4.34
C ASP A 101 26.77 -27.17 -4.33
N PHE A 102 27.36 -26.37 -3.43
CA PHE A 102 28.79 -26.26 -3.30
C PHE A 102 29.34 -27.40 -2.44
N LYS A 103 30.03 -28.36 -3.10
CA LYS A 103 30.62 -29.52 -2.42
C LYS A 103 32.06 -29.25 -1.95
N ILE A 104 32.31 -29.51 -0.67
CA ILE A 104 33.65 -29.41 -0.07
C ILE A 104 34.54 -30.56 -0.54
N LYS A 105 35.66 -30.20 -1.12
CA LYS A 105 36.69 -31.12 -1.61
C LYS A 105 38.05 -30.76 -0.96
N LYS A 106 38.92 -31.72 -0.88
CA LYS A 106 40.31 -31.50 -0.53
C LYS A 106 40.93 -30.49 -1.51
N ALA A 107 41.47 -29.39 -1.01
CA ALA A 107 42.06 -28.31 -1.80
C ALA A 107 43.46 -27.95 -1.38
N LYS A 108 44.24 -27.30 -2.26
CA LYS A 108 45.48 -26.63 -1.90
C LYS A 108 45.31 -25.13 -2.08
N LEU A 109 45.52 -24.40 -0.98
CA LEU A 109 45.51 -22.96 -0.96
C LEU A 109 46.95 -22.45 -0.82
N ARG A 110 47.46 -21.78 -1.85
CA ARG A 110 48.87 -21.31 -1.90
C ARG A 110 49.89 -22.35 -1.44
N GLY A 111 49.73 -23.60 -1.93
CA GLY A 111 50.65 -24.70 -1.63
C GLY A 111 50.32 -25.50 -0.39
N VAL A 112 49.54 -24.99 0.56
CA VAL A 112 49.12 -25.66 1.79
C VAL A 112 47.82 -26.41 1.58
N GLU A 113 47.80 -27.68 2.05
CA GLU A 113 46.61 -28.54 1.94
C GLU A 113 45.52 -28.13 2.93
N SER A 114 44.24 -28.05 2.48
CA SER A 114 43.04 -27.85 3.29
C SER A 114 42.12 -29.05 3.17
N GLN A 115 41.74 -29.66 4.30
CA GLN A 115 40.91 -30.86 4.41
C GLN A 115 39.50 -30.54 4.90
N GLY A 116 38.92 -29.43 4.43
CA GLY A 116 37.62 -28.95 4.81
C GLY A 116 37.54 -27.43 4.77
N MET A 117 36.46 -26.89 5.30
CA MET A 117 36.19 -25.46 5.35
C MET A 117 35.56 -25.09 6.69
N LEU A 118 36.00 -23.98 7.30
CA LEU A 118 35.37 -23.37 8.45
C LEU A 118 34.39 -22.34 7.93
N CYS A 119 33.15 -22.33 8.46
CA CYS A 119 32.07 -21.56 7.88
C CYS A 119 31.72 -20.34 8.73
N SER A 120 31.33 -19.26 8.03
CA SER A 120 30.59 -18.12 8.56
C SER A 120 29.10 -18.41 8.64
N ALA A 121 28.33 -17.56 9.31
CA ALA A 121 26.88 -17.66 9.34
C ALA A 121 26.24 -17.42 7.96
N SER A 122 26.84 -16.54 7.15
CA SER A 122 26.36 -16.23 5.81
C SER A 122 26.55 -17.39 4.81
N GLU A 123 27.63 -18.16 4.92
CA GLU A 123 27.87 -19.32 4.08
C GLU A 123 26.86 -20.46 4.34
N LEU A 124 26.32 -20.53 5.56
CA LEU A 124 25.26 -21.46 5.93
C LEU A 124 23.85 -20.87 5.72
N GLN A 125 23.76 -19.63 5.25
CA GLN A 125 22.50 -18.87 5.12
C GLN A 125 21.70 -18.86 6.43
N ILE A 126 22.40 -18.74 7.57
CA ILE A 126 21.80 -18.56 8.89
C ILE A 126 21.53 -17.07 9.14
N SER A 127 22.45 -16.19 8.72
CA SER A 127 22.32 -14.73 8.75
C SER A 127 23.19 -14.10 7.67
N ASP A 128 23.11 -12.79 7.48
CA ASP A 128 23.96 -12.04 6.53
C ASP A 128 25.35 -11.74 7.07
N ASP A 129 25.69 -12.19 8.29
CA ASP A 129 26.99 -11.93 8.91
C ASP A 129 28.10 -12.72 8.21
N ASN A 130 28.95 -11.97 7.56
CA ASN A 130 30.16 -12.46 6.86
C ASN A 130 31.45 -11.89 7.44
N SER A 131 31.41 -11.28 8.62
CA SER A 131 32.57 -10.62 9.27
C SER A 131 33.69 -11.59 9.68
N GLY A 132 33.34 -12.89 9.85
CA GLY A 132 34.29 -13.95 10.26
C GLY A 132 33.61 -15.31 10.35
N LEU A 133 34.30 -16.23 11.05
CA LEU A 133 33.71 -17.53 11.39
C LEU A 133 32.56 -17.37 12.36
N MET A 134 31.55 -18.19 12.23
CA MET A 134 30.46 -18.29 13.21
C MET A 134 31.03 -18.96 14.49
N GLU A 135 31.20 -18.16 15.54
CA GLU A 135 31.64 -18.68 16.82
C GLU A 135 30.47 -19.33 17.56
N LEU A 136 30.68 -20.57 18.00
CA LEU A 136 29.71 -21.33 18.76
C LEU A 136 30.02 -21.21 20.27
N ALA A 137 29.02 -21.53 21.10
CA ALA A 137 29.25 -21.53 22.55
C ALA A 137 30.38 -22.48 22.97
N ALA A 138 31.08 -22.12 24.05
CA ALA A 138 32.23 -22.89 24.52
C ALA A 138 31.89 -24.33 24.92
N ASP A 139 30.64 -24.58 25.31
CA ASP A 139 30.09 -25.89 25.68
C ASP A 139 29.55 -26.69 24.48
N ALA A 140 29.57 -26.13 23.26
CA ALA A 140 29.07 -26.80 22.05
C ALA A 140 29.76 -28.20 21.91
N PRO A 141 28.99 -29.28 21.71
CA PRO A 141 29.54 -30.64 21.66
C PRO A 141 30.28 -30.88 20.35
N VAL A 142 31.64 -30.94 20.44
CA VAL A 142 32.49 -31.14 19.25
C VAL A 142 32.13 -32.46 18.55
N GLY A 143 31.99 -32.39 17.20
CA GLY A 143 31.62 -33.53 16.37
C GLY A 143 30.12 -33.70 16.18
N SER A 144 29.27 -32.97 16.92
CA SER A 144 27.82 -32.99 16.67
C SER A 144 27.48 -32.28 15.36
N ASP A 145 26.45 -32.76 14.70
CA ASP A 145 25.89 -32.11 13.50
C ASP A 145 25.36 -30.72 13.83
N ILE A 146 25.71 -29.72 13.04
CA ILE A 146 25.34 -28.32 13.26
C ILE A 146 23.84 -28.09 13.15
N ARG A 147 23.14 -28.77 12.22
CA ARG A 147 21.69 -28.61 12.08
C ARG A 147 20.98 -29.10 13.32
N ASN A 148 21.43 -30.22 13.88
CA ASN A 148 20.87 -30.76 15.11
C ASN A 148 21.19 -29.87 16.33
N TYR A 149 22.46 -29.42 16.46
CA TYR A 149 22.87 -28.56 17.56
C TYR A 149 22.12 -27.23 17.61
N LEU A 150 21.95 -26.58 16.46
CA LEU A 150 21.23 -25.30 16.34
C LEU A 150 19.74 -25.47 16.06
N GLN A 151 19.23 -26.70 15.97
CA GLN A 151 17.82 -27.00 15.64
C GLN A 151 17.35 -26.30 14.35
N LEU A 152 18.12 -26.42 13.27
CA LEU A 152 17.90 -25.67 12.03
C LEU A 152 16.83 -26.27 11.10
N ASP A 153 16.21 -27.41 11.46
CA ASP A 153 15.09 -27.98 10.74
C ASP A 153 13.77 -27.32 11.20
N ASP A 154 13.72 -25.99 11.05
CA ASP A 154 12.64 -25.11 11.48
C ASP A 154 12.31 -24.11 10.36
N ALA A 155 11.18 -23.42 10.51
CA ALA A 155 10.81 -22.32 9.65
C ALA A 155 10.35 -21.10 10.48
N SER A 156 10.72 -19.93 10.01
CA SER A 156 10.11 -18.67 10.44
C SER A 156 8.85 -18.44 9.64
N ILE A 157 7.73 -18.29 10.34
CA ILE A 157 6.42 -17.98 9.78
C ILE A 157 6.13 -16.52 10.09
N GLU A 158 5.78 -15.74 9.06
CA GLU A 158 5.37 -14.35 9.18
C GLU A 158 3.88 -14.22 8.95
N ILE A 159 3.17 -13.58 9.90
CA ILE A 159 1.73 -13.35 9.82
C ILE A 159 1.41 -11.86 9.84
N GLY A 160 0.53 -11.45 8.93
CA GLY A 160 -0.13 -10.15 8.92
C GLY A 160 -1.35 -10.18 9.84
N LEU A 161 -1.41 -9.28 10.82
CA LEU A 161 -2.50 -9.21 11.77
C LEU A 161 -3.32 -7.94 11.57
N THR A 162 -4.62 -8.08 11.55
CA THR A 162 -5.54 -6.94 11.62
C THR A 162 -5.41 -6.23 12.97
N PRO A 163 -5.69 -4.92 13.06
CA PRO A 163 -5.49 -4.17 14.31
C PRO A 163 -6.26 -4.71 15.52
N ASN A 164 -7.39 -5.38 15.31
CA ASN A 164 -8.18 -6.00 16.39
C ASN A 164 -7.54 -7.28 16.98
N ARG A 165 -6.60 -7.91 16.27
CA ARG A 165 -5.96 -9.14 16.69
C ARG A 165 -4.59 -8.94 17.38
N GLY A 166 -4.47 -7.87 18.17
CA GLY A 166 -3.29 -7.59 18.97
C GLY A 166 -2.91 -8.69 19.97
N ASP A 167 -3.88 -9.50 20.42
CA ASP A 167 -3.69 -10.69 21.25
C ASP A 167 -2.74 -11.72 20.63
N CYS A 168 -2.74 -11.82 19.30
CA CYS A 168 -1.88 -12.71 18.50
C CYS A 168 -0.48 -12.13 18.19
N LEU A 169 -0.13 -10.94 18.71
CA LEU A 169 1.24 -10.41 18.64
C LEU A 169 2.18 -11.07 19.67
N SER A 170 1.85 -12.31 20.06
CA SER A 170 2.63 -13.14 20.97
C SER A 170 2.48 -14.61 20.65
N LEU A 171 3.48 -15.39 21.11
CA LEU A 171 3.43 -16.84 20.98
C LEU A 171 2.28 -17.44 21.82
N ALA A 172 2.05 -16.89 23.00
CA ALA A 172 0.94 -17.29 23.87
C ALA A 172 -0.43 -17.09 23.20
N GLY A 173 -0.62 -15.96 22.48
CA GLY A 173 -1.83 -15.69 21.72
C GLY A 173 -2.01 -16.66 20.55
N LEU A 174 -0.95 -16.86 19.78
CA LEU A 174 -0.95 -17.82 18.66
C LEU A 174 -1.22 -19.26 19.13
N ALA A 175 -0.62 -19.65 20.25
CA ALA A 175 -0.86 -20.99 20.82
C ALA A 175 -2.32 -21.19 21.22
N ARG A 176 -2.99 -20.17 21.79
CA ARG A 176 -4.42 -20.22 22.10
C ARG A 176 -5.26 -20.41 20.83
N GLU A 177 -4.94 -19.66 19.77
CA GLU A 177 -5.63 -19.77 18.49
C GLU A 177 -5.47 -21.16 17.87
N VAL A 178 -4.23 -21.66 17.78
CA VAL A 178 -3.95 -23.00 17.25
C VAL A 178 -4.63 -24.07 18.10
N GLY A 179 -4.62 -23.92 19.43
CA GLY A 179 -5.34 -24.81 20.35
C GLY A 179 -6.85 -24.83 20.05
N ALA A 180 -7.46 -23.68 19.83
CA ALA A 180 -8.87 -23.57 19.50
C ALA A 180 -9.21 -24.16 18.11
N MET A 181 -8.35 -23.90 17.10
CA MET A 181 -8.52 -24.41 15.72
C MET A 181 -8.51 -25.93 15.63
N TYR A 182 -7.65 -26.59 16.39
CA TYR A 182 -7.43 -28.03 16.32
C TYR A 182 -7.94 -28.80 17.54
N SER A 183 -8.55 -28.11 18.49
CA SER A 183 -8.92 -28.70 19.82
C SER A 183 -7.72 -29.38 20.48
N ALA A 184 -6.53 -28.79 20.32
CA ALA A 184 -5.27 -29.25 20.88
C ALA A 184 -4.99 -28.58 22.22
N SER A 185 -4.42 -29.34 23.17
CA SER A 185 -4.03 -28.78 24.45
C SER A 185 -2.86 -27.82 24.34
N VAL A 186 -2.98 -26.65 24.98
CA VAL A 186 -1.90 -25.66 25.07
C VAL A 186 -1.12 -25.92 26.36
N SER A 187 0.21 -25.92 26.27
CA SER A 187 1.15 -26.11 27.39
C SER A 187 1.89 -24.79 27.65
N PRO A 188 1.31 -23.84 28.39
CA PRO A 188 1.96 -22.58 28.70
C PRO A 188 3.17 -22.79 29.60
N VAL A 189 4.17 -21.91 29.48
CA VAL A 189 5.30 -21.91 30.40
C VAL A 189 4.84 -21.63 31.83
N ALA A 190 5.38 -22.39 32.81
CA ALA A 190 5.14 -22.10 34.20
C ALA A 190 5.88 -20.81 34.60
N ILE A 191 5.17 -19.90 35.25
CA ILE A 191 5.71 -18.63 35.74
C ILE A 191 5.44 -18.54 37.24
N ASP A 192 6.47 -18.81 38.01
CA ASP A 192 6.42 -18.74 39.47
C ASP A 192 6.81 -17.34 39.96
N ALA A 193 6.30 -16.93 41.09
CA ALA A 193 6.69 -15.67 41.72
C ALA A 193 8.14 -15.75 42.25
N VAL A 194 8.96 -14.77 41.89
CA VAL A 194 10.33 -14.68 42.38
C VAL A 194 10.34 -13.93 43.71
N ALA A 195 10.75 -14.65 44.79
CA ALA A 195 10.87 -14.03 46.10
C ALA A 195 11.92 -12.92 46.12
N PRO A 196 11.65 -11.78 46.80
CA PRO A 196 12.63 -10.74 46.94
C PRO A 196 13.81 -11.15 47.81
N ALA A 197 15.05 -10.82 47.37
CA ALA A 197 16.28 -11.05 48.12
C ALA A 197 16.73 -9.80 48.92
N HIS A 198 16.16 -8.63 48.64
CA HIS A 198 16.34 -7.37 49.35
C HIS A 198 15.06 -6.55 49.38
N ASP A 199 15.00 -5.48 50.18
CA ASP A 199 13.81 -4.63 50.34
C ASP A 199 13.87 -3.32 49.53
N GLU A 200 14.86 -3.14 48.67
CA GLU A 200 15.00 -1.90 47.93
C GLU A 200 13.94 -1.74 46.85
N VAL A 201 13.34 -0.56 46.84
CA VAL A 201 12.33 -0.15 45.85
C VAL A 201 12.65 1.24 45.31
N ARG A 202 12.18 1.55 44.16
CA ARG A 202 12.09 2.93 43.65
C ARG A 202 10.63 3.37 43.65
N PRO A 203 10.31 4.54 44.25
CA PRO A 203 8.94 5.06 44.22
C PRO A 203 8.44 5.22 42.79
N VAL A 204 7.16 4.92 42.58
CA VAL A 204 6.48 5.11 41.30
C VAL A 204 5.26 5.97 41.51
N GLU A 205 5.20 7.10 40.83
CA GLU A 205 4.08 8.04 40.83
C GLU A 205 3.44 8.07 39.42
N VAL A 206 2.17 7.67 39.30
CA VAL A 206 1.42 7.78 38.06
C VAL A 206 0.57 9.05 38.09
N LEU A 207 1.04 10.09 37.39
CA LEU A 207 0.38 11.39 37.31
C LEU A 207 -0.63 11.46 36.14
N ALA A 208 -0.61 10.48 35.24
CA ALA A 208 -1.54 10.34 34.13
C ALA A 208 -2.25 8.97 34.16
N PRO A 209 -3.12 8.69 35.16
CA PRO A 209 -3.68 7.36 35.38
C PRO A 209 -4.58 6.85 34.25
N LYS A 210 -5.22 7.76 33.49
CA LYS A 210 -6.01 7.38 32.31
C LYS A 210 -5.14 6.85 31.16
N ALA A 211 -3.93 7.39 30.99
CA ALA A 211 -3.00 6.97 29.95
C ALA A 211 -2.14 5.78 30.38
N CYS A 212 -1.87 5.64 31.67
CA CYS A 212 -1.16 4.51 32.26
C CYS A 212 -1.93 4.01 33.49
N PRO A 213 -2.97 3.20 33.33
CA PRO A 213 -3.76 2.67 34.46
C PRO A 213 -2.99 1.73 35.40
N ARG A 214 -1.89 1.12 34.92
CA ARG A 214 -1.08 0.18 35.71
C ARG A 214 0.39 0.26 35.32
N TYR A 215 1.25 0.44 36.29
CA TYR A 215 2.69 0.46 36.14
C TYR A 215 3.36 -0.40 37.24
N LEU A 216 4.18 -1.34 36.82
CA LEU A 216 4.98 -2.17 37.72
C LEU A 216 6.46 -1.86 37.53
N GLY A 217 7.17 -1.77 38.64
CA GLY A 217 8.62 -1.61 38.69
C GLY A 217 9.29 -2.62 39.60
N ARG A 218 10.50 -3.04 39.28
CA ARG A 218 11.30 -3.93 40.13
C ARG A 218 12.77 -3.56 40.02
N VAL A 219 13.44 -3.44 41.18
CA VAL A 219 14.90 -3.30 41.27
C VAL A 219 15.53 -4.67 41.23
N VAL A 220 16.57 -4.85 40.40
CA VAL A 220 17.43 -6.04 40.38
C VAL A 220 18.87 -5.58 40.52
N ARG A 221 19.54 -6.01 41.61
CA ARG A 221 20.90 -5.64 41.97
C ARG A 221 21.91 -6.67 41.51
N ASN A 222 23.16 -6.25 41.35
CA ASN A 222 24.34 -7.10 41.15
C ASN A 222 24.21 -8.01 39.90
N VAL A 223 23.65 -7.54 38.80
CA VAL A 223 23.63 -8.28 37.55
C VAL A 223 24.96 -8.22 36.83
N ASP A 224 25.32 -9.31 36.15
CA ASP A 224 26.52 -9.42 35.34
C ASP A 224 26.19 -9.49 33.85
N LEU A 225 26.02 -8.33 33.23
CA LEU A 225 25.68 -8.23 31.82
C LEU A 225 26.81 -8.62 30.85
N SER A 226 28.02 -8.94 31.38
CA SER A 226 29.06 -9.52 30.55
C SER A 226 28.82 -11.00 30.18
N ARG A 227 27.88 -11.67 30.87
CA ARG A 227 27.44 -13.01 30.51
C ARG A 227 26.64 -13.01 29.24
N PRO A 228 26.97 -13.87 28.25
CA PRO A 228 26.26 -13.89 26.99
C PRO A 228 24.85 -14.42 27.16
N THR A 229 23.94 -13.88 26.33
CA THR A 229 22.60 -14.45 26.18
C THR A 229 22.67 -15.91 25.73
N PRO A 230 21.94 -16.83 26.37
CA PRO A 230 21.90 -18.23 25.94
C PRO A 230 21.45 -18.39 24.49
N LEU A 231 22.10 -19.32 23.78
CA LEU A 231 21.89 -19.54 22.35
C LEU A 231 20.40 -19.76 21.97
N TRP A 232 19.63 -20.45 22.85
CA TRP A 232 18.22 -20.71 22.59
C TRP A 232 17.34 -19.42 22.57
N ILE A 233 17.70 -18.39 23.36
CA ILE A 233 17.07 -17.07 23.29
C ILE A 233 17.51 -16.37 22.02
N VAL A 234 18.82 -16.29 21.74
CA VAL A 234 19.37 -15.66 20.54
C VAL A 234 18.72 -16.22 19.28
N GLU A 235 18.60 -17.54 19.17
CA GLU A 235 17.97 -18.20 18.01
C GLU A 235 16.48 -17.90 17.90
N ARG A 236 15.73 -17.86 19.00
CA ARG A 236 14.30 -17.51 19.01
C ARG A 236 14.07 -16.06 18.60
N LEU A 237 14.92 -15.13 19.07
CA LEU A 237 14.91 -13.73 18.66
C LEU A 237 15.23 -13.58 17.17
N ARG A 238 16.35 -14.20 16.72
CA ARG A 238 16.77 -14.18 15.32
C ARG A 238 15.65 -14.68 14.38
N ARG A 239 15.01 -15.82 14.71
CA ARG A 239 13.90 -16.39 13.91
C ARG A 239 12.65 -15.54 13.95
N SER A 240 12.59 -14.58 14.86
CA SER A 240 11.50 -13.59 14.96
C SER A 240 11.91 -12.21 14.45
N ASP A 241 13.04 -12.11 13.74
CA ASP A 241 13.58 -10.89 13.15
C ASP A 241 14.02 -9.83 14.16
N ILE A 242 14.40 -10.26 15.38
CA ILE A 242 14.94 -9.39 16.44
C ILE A 242 16.42 -9.71 16.62
N ARG A 243 17.23 -8.66 16.55
CA ARG A 243 18.67 -8.76 16.80
C ARG A 243 18.94 -8.87 18.30
N SER A 244 19.76 -9.84 18.69
CA SER A 244 20.31 -9.93 20.04
C SER A 244 21.31 -8.80 20.30
N ILE A 245 21.24 -8.18 21.47
CA ILE A 245 22.07 -7.02 21.89
C ILE A 245 22.85 -7.38 23.15
N ASP A 246 22.15 -7.49 24.28
CA ASP A 246 22.67 -7.92 25.59
C ASP A 246 21.57 -8.71 26.33
N ALA A 247 21.95 -9.39 27.38
CA ALA A 247 21.04 -10.31 28.08
C ALA A 247 19.81 -9.61 28.68
N ALA A 248 19.90 -8.34 29.11
CA ALA A 248 18.75 -7.64 29.70
C ALA A 248 17.74 -7.26 28.61
N VAL A 249 18.22 -6.67 27.51
CA VAL A 249 17.39 -6.31 26.35
C VAL A 249 16.82 -7.55 25.68
N ASP A 250 17.61 -8.60 25.52
CA ASP A 250 17.19 -9.84 24.88
C ASP A 250 16.06 -10.53 25.67
N ILE A 251 16.16 -10.52 27.02
CA ILE A 251 15.11 -11.08 27.89
C ILE A 251 13.82 -10.27 27.78
N THR A 252 13.89 -8.93 27.78
CA THR A 252 12.68 -8.11 27.62
C THR A 252 12.02 -8.33 26.26
N ASN A 253 12.80 -8.41 25.17
CA ASN A 253 12.32 -8.76 23.85
C ASN A 253 11.76 -10.18 23.76
N TYR A 254 12.43 -11.13 24.41
CA TYR A 254 11.95 -12.51 24.47
C TYR A 254 10.59 -12.62 25.18
N VAL A 255 10.40 -11.96 26.33
CA VAL A 255 9.14 -11.95 27.05
C VAL A 255 8.04 -11.24 26.26
N MET A 256 8.37 -10.18 25.55
CA MET A 256 7.46 -9.50 24.62
C MET A 256 6.97 -10.45 23.52
N LEU A 257 7.84 -11.22 22.89
CA LEU A 257 7.46 -12.22 21.88
C LEU A 257 6.72 -13.42 22.49
N GLU A 258 7.15 -13.90 23.65
CA GLU A 258 6.57 -15.05 24.31
C GLU A 258 5.14 -14.76 24.80
N LEU A 259 4.95 -13.65 25.51
CA LEU A 259 3.72 -13.34 26.23
C LEU A 259 2.88 -12.21 25.63
N GLY A 260 3.49 -11.29 24.89
CA GLY A 260 2.82 -10.11 24.32
C GLY A 260 2.95 -8.84 25.17
N GLN A 261 3.76 -8.85 26.23
CA GLN A 261 3.99 -7.70 27.09
C GLN A 261 5.33 -7.05 26.75
N PRO A 262 5.36 -5.87 26.15
CA PRO A 262 6.59 -5.10 26.02
C PRO A 262 7.07 -4.65 27.40
N MET A 263 8.37 -4.76 27.62
CA MET A 263 9.05 -4.39 28.86
C MET A 263 10.23 -3.50 28.57
N HIS A 264 10.69 -2.75 29.57
CA HIS A 264 11.92 -1.98 29.48
C HIS A 264 12.82 -2.21 30.71
N ALA A 265 14.13 -2.09 30.50
CA ALA A 265 15.12 -2.14 31.54
C ALA A 265 15.90 -0.81 31.54
N PHE A 266 15.87 -0.10 32.67
CA PHE A 266 16.67 1.08 32.91
C PHE A 266 17.91 0.74 33.71
N ASP A 267 19.00 1.47 33.47
CA ASP A 267 20.13 1.52 34.41
C ASP A 267 19.66 2.25 35.67
N LEU A 268 19.69 1.55 36.80
CA LEU A 268 19.20 2.10 38.08
C LEU A 268 20.01 3.32 38.53
N ALA A 269 21.29 3.41 38.16
CA ALA A 269 22.16 4.53 38.52
C ALA A 269 21.77 5.85 37.81
N GLU A 270 21.10 5.75 36.66
CA GLU A 270 20.66 6.90 35.88
C GLU A 270 19.26 7.42 36.26
N ILE A 271 18.61 6.80 37.24
CA ILE A 271 17.28 7.20 37.75
C ILE A 271 17.46 8.12 38.97
N ASN A 272 17.09 9.39 38.81
CA ASN A 272 17.12 10.37 39.91
C ASN A 272 15.84 10.30 40.75
N GLY A 273 15.93 9.75 41.94
CA GLY A 273 14.80 9.61 42.88
C GLY A 273 13.89 8.46 42.55
N GLY A 274 12.77 8.71 41.92
CA GLY A 274 11.76 7.69 41.55
C GLY A 274 11.24 7.87 40.15
N ILE A 275 10.34 7.00 39.74
CA ILE A 275 9.68 7.06 38.43
C ILE A 275 8.41 7.89 38.49
N ARG A 276 8.20 8.76 37.49
CA ARG A 276 7.01 9.57 37.27
C ARG A 276 6.44 9.27 35.89
N VAL A 277 5.27 8.71 35.83
CA VAL A 277 4.54 8.50 34.58
C VAL A 277 3.61 9.71 34.37
N ARG A 278 3.96 10.55 33.42
CA ARG A 278 3.29 11.85 33.17
C ARG A 278 3.16 12.18 31.69
N MET A 279 2.35 13.17 31.37
CA MET A 279 2.44 13.80 30.07
C MET A 279 3.74 14.61 29.95
N ALA A 280 4.31 14.69 28.77
CA ALA A 280 5.48 15.51 28.49
C ALA A 280 5.18 17.00 28.59
N GLU A 281 6.21 17.81 28.86
CA GLU A 281 6.13 19.25 28.69
C GLU A 281 6.38 19.61 27.20
N GLU A 282 5.70 20.63 26.69
CA GLU A 282 5.84 21.03 25.29
C GLU A 282 7.28 21.44 24.98
N GLY A 283 7.90 20.80 24.01
CA GLY A 283 9.28 21.07 23.61
C GLY A 283 10.34 20.43 24.51
N GLU A 284 9.97 19.62 25.52
CA GLU A 284 10.91 18.84 26.32
C GLU A 284 11.78 17.95 25.41
N LYS A 285 13.10 17.94 25.67
CA LYS A 285 14.07 17.21 24.82
C LYS A 285 14.35 15.82 25.37
N LEU A 286 14.43 14.86 24.45
CA LEU A 286 14.82 13.48 24.75
C LEU A 286 15.69 12.95 23.60
N VAL A 287 16.85 12.39 23.93
CA VAL A 287 17.67 11.60 22.99
C VAL A 287 17.26 10.16 23.15
N LEU A 288 16.81 9.54 22.04
CA LEU A 288 16.31 8.19 22.01
C LEU A 288 17.46 7.16 21.85
N LEU A 289 17.17 5.87 22.11
CA LEU A 289 18.14 4.77 21.97
C LEU A 289 18.77 4.63 20.56
N ASP A 290 18.15 5.17 19.52
CA ASP A 290 18.69 5.22 18.17
C ASP A 290 19.57 6.44 17.90
N GLY A 291 19.80 7.30 18.91
CA GLY A 291 20.58 8.54 18.84
C GLY A 291 19.80 9.75 18.31
N GLN A 292 18.52 9.60 17.96
CA GLN A 292 17.69 10.72 17.50
C GLN A 292 17.29 11.62 18.67
N GLU A 293 17.59 12.94 18.59
CA GLU A 293 17.01 13.92 19.51
C GLU A 293 15.62 14.35 19.04
N VAL A 294 14.62 14.16 19.91
CA VAL A 294 13.23 14.57 19.65
C VAL A 294 12.80 15.71 20.58
N SER A 295 11.90 16.55 20.08
CA SER A 295 11.19 17.53 20.90
C SER A 295 9.81 16.95 21.21
N LEU A 296 9.55 16.68 22.49
CA LEU A 296 8.31 16.06 22.93
C LEU A 296 7.15 17.07 22.85
N ARG A 297 5.97 16.54 22.58
CA ARG A 297 4.72 17.30 22.54
C ARG A 297 3.94 17.07 23.83
N ALA A 298 3.15 18.02 24.26
CA ALA A 298 2.38 17.94 25.49
C ALA A 298 1.36 16.78 25.52
N ASP A 299 1.00 16.21 24.36
CA ASP A 299 0.10 15.07 24.24
C ASP A 299 0.82 13.71 24.24
N THR A 300 2.12 13.68 24.58
CA THR A 300 2.94 12.47 24.63
C THR A 300 3.09 11.98 26.06
N LEU A 301 2.77 10.71 26.30
CA LEU A 301 3.03 10.06 27.59
C LEU A 301 4.52 9.72 27.70
N VAL A 302 5.12 10.04 28.83
CA VAL A 302 6.54 9.76 29.09
C VAL A 302 6.72 9.03 30.43
N ILE A 303 7.74 8.19 30.47
CA ILE A 303 8.34 7.73 31.70
C ILE A 303 9.43 8.72 32.04
N ALA A 304 9.34 9.34 33.20
CA ALA A 304 10.28 10.35 33.68
C ALA A 304 10.81 9.99 35.06
N ASP A 305 11.90 10.61 35.46
CA ASP A 305 12.36 10.66 36.85
C ASP A 305 12.00 12.05 37.46
N HIS A 306 12.62 12.42 38.56
CA HIS A 306 12.40 13.73 39.20
C HIS A 306 13.04 14.90 38.42
N GLY A 307 13.91 14.63 37.44
CA GLY A 307 14.66 15.63 36.71
C GLY A 307 14.32 15.74 35.22
N ARG A 308 13.98 14.61 34.53
CA ARG A 308 13.85 14.57 33.08
C ARG A 308 12.98 13.41 32.60
N ALA A 309 12.56 13.45 31.32
CA ALA A 309 12.01 12.30 30.63
C ALA A 309 13.10 11.24 30.37
N LEU A 310 12.77 9.98 30.60
CA LEU A 310 13.63 8.81 30.40
C LEU A 310 13.23 7.98 29.18
N ALA A 311 11.93 7.98 28.82
CA ALA A 311 11.41 7.25 27.68
C ALA A 311 10.12 7.87 27.16
N ILE A 312 9.81 7.67 25.89
CA ILE A 312 8.44 7.80 25.37
C ILE A 312 7.72 6.50 25.73
N ALA A 313 6.71 6.60 26.60
CA ALA A 313 6.00 5.45 27.14
C ALA A 313 5.41 4.57 26.04
N GLY A 314 5.73 3.28 26.10
CA GLY A 314 5.25 2.29 25.14
C GLY A 314 5.83 2.44 23.71
N VAL A 315 6.80 3.32 23.48
CA VAL A 315 7.39 3.56 22.16
C VAL A 315 8.90 3.26 22.16
N MET A 316 9.70 4.07 22.85
CA MET A 316 11.15 3.91 22.83
C MET A 316 11.81 4.55 24.06
N GLY A 317 12.81 3.86 24.61
CA GLY A 317 13.65 4.35 25.71
C GLY A 317 14.58 5.48 25.27
N GLY A 318 15.04 6.26 26.25
CA GLY A 318 16.08 7.27 26.09
C GLY A 318 17.47 6.65 26.21
N GLU A 319 18.43 7.17 25.45
CA GLU A 319 19.82 6.71 25.39
C GLU A 319 20.49 6.75 26.78
N HIS A 320 20.31 7.86 27.51
CA HIS A 320 21.01 8.06 28.79
C HIS A 320 20.57 7.16 29.94
N SER A 321 19.35 6.64 29.88
CA SER A 321 18.80 5.76 30.91
C SER A 321 18.81 4.28 30.51
N GLY A 322 19.27 3.97 29.30
CA GLY A 322 19.39 2.62 28.79
C GLY A 322 20.51 1.83 29.48
N VAL A 323 20.39 0.51 29.40
CA VAL A 323 21.45 -0.41 29.91
C VAL A 323 22.70 -0.32 29.04
N SER A 324 23.86 -0.57 29.68
CA SER A 324 25.17 -0.56 29.03
C SER A 324 26.03 -1.68 29.62
N ASP A 325 27.23 -1.91 29.03
CA ASP A 325 28.20 -2.88 29.55
C ASP A 325 28.62 -2.62 31.01
N ASN A 326 28.49 -1.36 31.48
CA ASN A 326 28.83 -0.95 32.83
C ASN A 326 27.68 -1.08 33.83
N THR A 327 26.46 -1.31 33.36
CA THR A 327 25.28 -1.47 34.22
C THR A 327 25.43 -2.67 35.15
N ARG A 328 25.14 -2.47 36.43
CA ARG A 328 25.19 -3.51 37.48
C ARG A 328 23.86 -3.66 38.18
N ASP A 329 23.05 -2.67 38.14
CA ASP A 329 21.75 -2.63 38.82
C ASP A 329 20.69 -2.16 37.83
N LEU A 330 19.58 -2.86 37.79
CA LEU A 330 18.49 -2.61 36.85
C LEU A 330 17.24 -2.12 37.57
N PHE A 331 16.46 -1.29 36.89
CA PHE A 331 15.05 -1.08 37.16
C PHE A 331 14.23 -1.63 35.98
N LEU A 332 13.49 -2.69 36.25
CA LEU A 332 12.60 -3.29 35.24
C LEU A 332 11.25 -2.59 35.24
N GLU A 333 10.75 -2.30 34.07
CA GLU A 333 9.40 -1.76 33.82
C GLU A 333 8.52 -2.82 33.16
N SER A 334 7.29 -2.97 33.65
CA SER A 334 6.19 -3.67 32.98
C SER A 334 4.90 -2.91 33.22
N ALA A 335 4.31 -2.32 32.18
CA ALA A 335 3.18 -1.41 32.32
C ALA A 335 2.03 -1.78 31.37
N PHE A 336 0.83 -1.33 31.74
CA PHE A 336 -0.32 -1.26 30.85
C PHE A 336 -0.55 0.21 30.50
N PHE A 337 -0.40 0.54 29.22
CA PHE A 337 -0.74 1.86 28.67
C PHE A 337 -2.06 1.75 27.90
N ASP A 338 -2.91 2.76 28.04
CA ASP A 338 -4.10 2.88 27.22
C ASP A 338 -3.71 2.99 25.74
N ASN A 339 -4.33 2.17 24.90
CA ASN A 339 -3.97 2.09 23.49
C ASN A 339 -4.17 3.42 22.74
N ILE A 340 -5.18 4.23 23.12
CA ILE A 340 -5.44 5.55 22.52
C ILE A 340 -4.33 6.54 22.88
N ALA A 341 -3.79 6.46 24.10
CA ALA A 341 -2.69 7.31 24.53
C ALA A 341 -1.39 7.07 23.74
N VAL A 342 -1.17 5.83 23.26
CA VAL A 342 0.01 5.44 22.48
C VAL A 342 -0.23 5.52 20.97
N ALA A 343 -1.48 5.36 20.52
CA ALA A 343 -1.82 5.32 19.09
C ALA A 343 -1.28 6.53 18.30
N GLY A 344 -0.52 6.24 17.25
CA GLY A 344 0.06 7.24 16.36
C GLY A 344 1.24 8.04 16.93
N LYS A 345 1.61 7.84 18.21
CA LYS A 345 2.73 8.59 18.82
C LYS A 345 4.06 8.22 18.18
N ALA A 346 4.34 6.93 18.02
CA ALA A 346 5.54 6.48 17.31
C ALA A 346 5.68 7.14 15.94
N ARG A 347 4.63 7.11 15.13
CA ARG A 347 4.61 7.72 13.78
C ARG A 347 4.84 9.23 13.83
N SER A 348 4.32 9.93 14.84
CA SER A 348 4.50 11.38 14.97
C SER A 348 5.95 11.82 15.22
N TYR A 349 6.79 10.90 15.67
CA TYR A 349 8.25 11.06 15.84
C TYR A 349 9.06 10.32 14.77
N GLY A 350 8.43 9.81 13.72
CA GLY A 350 9.10 9.04 12.66
C GLY A 350 9.56 7.63 13.08
N LEU A 351 8.98 7.09 14.16
CA LEU A 351 9.35 5.80 14.75
C LEU A 351 8.34 4.71 14.39
N HIS A 352 8.82 3.48 14.40
CA HIS A 352 8.02 2.26 14.36
C HIS A 352 8.75 1.18 15.18
N THR A 353 8.17 0.76 16.29
CA THR A 353 8.80 -0.21 17.20
C THR A 353 7.87 -1.37 17.51
N ASP A 354 8.42 -2.53 17.86
CA ASP A 354 7.66 -3.69 18.30
C ASP A 354 6.81 -3.42 19.55
N ALA A 355 7.29 -2.54 20.43
CA ALA A 355 6.55 -2.10 21.60
C ALA A 355 5.34 -1.24 21.20
N SER A 356 5.55 -0.19 20.40
CA SER A 356 4.45 0.68 19.95
C SER A 356 3.42 -0.08 19.13
N HIS A 357 3.85 -1.02 18.29
CA HIS A 357 2.97 -1.87 17.50
C HIS A 357 2.00 -2.70 18.36
N ARG A 358 2.45 -3.14 19.55
CA ARG A 358 1.61 -3.86 20.52
C ARG A 358 0.73 -2.92 21.32
N PHE A 359 1.30 -1.90 21.94
CA PHE A 359 0.55 -0.98 22.78
C PHE A 359 -0.55 -0.21 22.04
N GLU A 360 -0.31 0.23 20.80
CA GLU A 360 -1.32 0.94 20.01
C GLU A 360 -2.51 0.06 19.60
N ARG A 361 -2.32 -1.27 19.54
CA ARG A 361 -3.39 -2.25 19.28
C ARG A 361 -4.08 -2.75 20.56
N GLY A 362 -3.37 -2.70 21.66
CA GLY A 362 -3.77 -3.18 22.96
C GLY A 362 -2.88 -4.31 23.48
N VAL A 363 -2.69 -4.31 24.78
CA VAL A 363 -1.97 -5.33 25.56
C VAL A 363 -2.89 -5.82 26.69
N ASP A 364 -2.74 -7.05 27.13
CA ASP A 364 -3.53 -7.60 28.24
C ASP A 364 -3.26 -6.83 29.56
N SER A 365 -4.28 -6.16 30.09
CA SER A 365 -4.19 -5.34 31.31
C SER A 365 -3.81 -6.13 32.57
N GLN A 366 -3.90 -7.47 32.54
CA GLN A 366 -3.57 -8.37 33.68
C GLN A 366 -2.20 -9.06 33.49
N LEU A 367 -1.50 -8.81 32.37
CA LEU A 367 -0.29 -9.56 32.03
C LEU A 367 0.97 -9.00 32.71
N ALA A 368 1.00 -7.71 33.00
CA ALA A 368 2.21 -7.00 33.46
C ALA A 368 2.95 -7.69 34.61
N ARG A 369 2.23 -8.22 35.62
CA ARG A 369 2.86 -8.93 36.74
C ARG A 369 3.49 -10.25 36.33
N LYS A 370 2.81 -11.05 35.49
CA LYS A 370 3.35 -12.33 35.01
C LYS A 370 4.61 -12.11 34.16
N ALA A 371 4.59 -11.07 33.30
CA ALA A 371 5.75 -10.71 32.48
C ALA A 371 6.94 -10.26 33.35
N MET A 372 6.70 -9.47 34.40
CA MET A 372 7.73 -9.06 35.37
C MET A 372 8.36 -10.27 36.07
N GLU A 373 7.56 -11.21 36.53
CA GLU A 373 8.08 -12.44 37.19
C GLU A 373 8.88 -13.30 36.19
N ARG A 374 8.37 -13.44 34.94
CA ARG A 374 9.07 -14.21 33.89
C ARG A 374 10.41 -13.60 33.52
N ALA A 375 10.45 -12.29 33.32
CA ALA A 375 11.68 -11.58 32.98
C ALA A 375 12.68 -11.64 34.14
N THR A 376 12.23 -11.47 35.38
CA THR A 376 13.08 -11.56 36.56
C THR A 376 13.68 -12.95 36.69
N ALA A 377 12.88 -14.02 36.57
CA ALA A 377 13.38 -15.38 36.66
C ALA A 377 14.49 -15.67 35.61
N LEU A 378 14.28 -15.25 34.36
CA LEU A 378 15.26 -15.38 33.29
C LEU A 378 16.53 -14.55 33.55
N LEU A 379 16.40 -13.33 34.06
CA LEU A 379 17.55 -12.50 34.43
C LEU A 379 18.39 -13.19 35.50
N LEU A 380 17.78 -13.62 36.60
CA LEU A 380 18.51 -14.28 37.71
C LEU A 380 19.19 -15.57 37.24
N GLU A 381 18.56 -16.35 36.36
CA GLU A 381 19.15 -17.57 35.79
C GLU A 381 20.36 -17.27 34.91
N ILE A 382 20.29 -16.22 34.06
CA ILE A 382 21.28 -15.98 33.01
C ILE A 382 22.42 -15.08 33.51
N VAL A 383 22.09 -13.93 34.08
CA VAL A 383 23.07 -12.91 34.49
C VAL A 383 23.25 -12.82 36.01
N GLY A 384 22.50 -13.62 36.76
CA GLY A 384 22.50 -13.58 38.21
C GLY A 384 21.86 -12.32 38.77
N GLY A 385 22.22 -11.98 40.00
CA GLY A 385 21.70 -10.79 40.67
C GLY A 385 20.75 -11.11 41.81
N GLU A 386 20.19 -10.06 42.39
CA GLU A 386 19.28 -10.10 43.54
C GLU A 386 18.07 -9.22 43.21
N ALA A 387 16.86 -9.83 43.23
CA ALA A 387 15.63 -9.11 42.93
C ALA A 387 15.04 -8.48 44.23
N GLY A 388 14.59 -7.25 44.14
CA GLY A 388 13.77 -6.58 45.13
C GLY A 388 12.27 -6.92 44.97
N PRO A 389 11.41 -6.37 45.82
CA PRO A 389 9.96 -6.54 45.67
C PRO A 389 9.44 -5.81 44.45
N ILE A 390 8.35 -6.31 43.88
CA ILE A 390 7.61 -5.60 42.83
C ILE A 390 6.85 -4.47 43.47
N ILE A 391 7.01 -3.27 42.95
CA ILE A 391 6.18 -2.11 43.22
C ILE A 391 5.09 -2.03 42.17
N GLU A 392 3.86 -1.74 42.57
CA GLU A 392 2.74 -1.57 41.64
C GLU A 392 2.00 -0.27 41.98
N ALA A 393 1.85 0.58 40.97
CA ALA A 393 0.96 1.73 41.02
C ALA A 393 -0.16 1.48 40.02
N SER A 394 -1.43 1.40 40.48
CA SER A 394 -2.58 1.12 39.63
C SER A 394 -3.79 1.96 39.98
N SER A 395 -4.57 2.28 38.93
CA SER A 395 -5.88 2.92 39.04
C SER A 395 -6.93 1.93 38.55
N GLU A 396 -7.56 1.21 39.48
CA GLU A 396 -8.58 0.19 39.14
C GLU A 396 -9.77 0.80 38.36
N ALA A 397 -10.08 2.07 38.61
CA ALA A 397 -11.16 2.78 37.92
C ALA A 397 -10.90 3.06 36.45
N ASP A 398 -9.61 3.12 36.05
CA ASP A 398 -9.18 3.43 34.68
C ASP A 398 -8.79 2.14 33.91
N LEU A 399 -8.72 0.98 34.57
CA LEU A 399 -8.48 -0.30 33.90
C LEU A 399 -9.69 -0.72 33.04
N PRO A 400 -9.46 -1.27 31.85
CA PRO A 400 -10.54 -1.71 30.99
C PRO A 400 -11.36 -2.82 31.67
N SER A 401 -12.68 -2.69 31.61
CA SER A 401 -13.63 -3.68 32.07
C SER A 401 -14.72 -3.89 31.04
N VAL A 402 -14.94 -5.12 30.64
CA VAL A 402 -15.98 -5.50 29.69
C VAL A 402 -17.08 -6.25 30.45
N ALA A 403 -18.31 -5.72 30.34
CA ALA A 403 -19.47 -6.41 30.89
C ALA A 403 -19.74 -7.71 30.11
N PRO A 404 -20.25 -8.78 30.74
CA PRO A 404 -20.61 -9.99 30.04
C PRO A 404 -21.60 -9.73 28.90
N ILE A 405 -21.37 -10.35 27.76
CA ILE A 405 -22.11 -10.12 26.51
C ILE A 405 -23.18 -11.22 26.37
N THR A 406 -24.42 -10.82 26.06
CA THR A 406 -25.48 -11.77 25.72
C THR A 406 -25.37 -12.17 24.27
N LEU A 407 -25.19 -13.47 24.00
CA LEU A 407 -25.14 -14.05 22.65
C LEU A 407 -26.44 -14.81 22.37
N ARG A 408 -27.07 -14.61 21.23
CA ARG A 408 -28.35 -15.20 20.84
C ARG A 408 -28.22 -16.10 19.62
N ALA A 409 -28.76 -17.33 19.70
CA ALA A 409 -28.77 -18.29 18.58
C ALA A 409 -29.43 -17.72 17.32
N GLU A 410 -30.56 -17.01 17.49
CA GLU A 410 -31.23 -16.33 16.36
C GLU A 410 -30.34 -15.35 15.64
N ARG A 411 -29.51 -14.58 16.40
CA ARG A 411 -28.59 -13.61 15.81
C ARG A 411 -27.44 -14.29 15.08
N ILE A 412 -26.93 -15.40 15.63
CA ILE A 412 -25.94 -16.25 14.95
C ILE A 412 -26.48 -16.72 13.61
N SER A 413 -27.70 -17.32 13.61
CA SER A 413 -28.35 -17.81 12.39
C SER A 413 -28.57 -16.72 11.35
N GLN A 414 -28.97 -15.53 11.81
CA GLN A 414 -29.19 -14.36 10.92
C GLN A 414 -27.90 -13.88 10.25
N MET A 415 -26.79 -13.85 11.02
CA MET A 415 -25.52 -13.31 10.53
C MET A 415 -24.73 -14.33 9.68
N LEU A 416 -24.66 -15.59 10.13
CA LEU A 416 -23.92 -16.64 9.43
C LEU A 416 -24.74 -17.38 8.36
N GLY A 417 -26.05 -17.16 8.32
CA GLY A 417 -26.93 -17.77 7.32
C GLY A 417 -27.24 -19.24 7.59
N MET A 418 -26.90 -19.76 8.76
CA MET A 418 -27.14 -21.16 9.18
C MET A 418 -27.37 -21.26 10.68
N ASP A 419 -28.11 -22.28 11.10
CA ASP A 419 -28.23 -22.62 12.51
C ASP A 419 -26.96 -23.36 12.98
N MET A 420 -26.41 -22.93 14.09
CA MET A 420 -25.26 -23.56 14.73
C MET A 420 -25.72 -24.30 15.99
N ASP A 421 -25.25 -25.53 16.16
CA ASP A 421 -25.56 -26.31 17.37
C ASP A 421 -25.02 -25.60 18.61
N GLY A 422 -25.82 -25.52 19.68
CA GLY A 422 -25.46 -24.87 20.94
C GLY A 422 -24.19 -25.45 21.57
N ALA A 423 -23.99 -26.75 21.50
CA ALA A 423 -22.78 -27.39 21.97
C ALA A 423 -21.52 -26.96 21.17
N GLU A 424 -21.66 -26.72 19.89
CA GLU A 424 -20.57 -26.20 19.05
C GLU A 424 -20.26 -24.75 19.39
N VAL A 425 -21.27 -23.90 19.62
CA VAL A 425 -21.10 -22.52 20.09
C VAL A 425 -20.31 -22.50 21.41
N GLU A 426 -20.71 -23.29 22.39
CA GLU A 426 -20.02 -23.36 23.67
C GLU A 426 -18.59 -23.87 23.52
N ARG A 427 -18.39 -24.90 22.72
CA ARG A 427 -17.07 -25.50 22.46
C ARG A 427 -16.10 -24.49 21.86
N LEU A 428 -16.51 -23.77 20.79
CA LEU A 428 -15.66 -22.84 20.09
C LEU A 428 -15.26 -21.64 20.96
N LEU A 429 -16.22 -21.03 21.65
CA LEU A 429 -15.95 -19.87 22.48
C LEU A 429 -15.12 -20.27 23.74
N THR A 430 -15.39 -21.41 24.33
CA THR A 430 -14.59 -21.90 25.48
C THR A 430 -13.16 -22.23 25.09
N ALA A 431 -12.95 -22.77 23.86
CA ALA A 431 -11.62 -23.05 23.35
C ALA A 431 -10.76 -21.80 23.18
N LEU A 432 -11.38 -20.64 22.94
CA LEU A 432 -10.71 -19.32 22.89
C LEU A 432 -10.46 -18.72 24.30
N GLY A 433 -10.90 -19.41 25.37
CA GLY A 433 -10.75 -18.93 26.74
C GLY A 433 -11.87 -18.00 27.21
N LEU A 434 -12.98 -17.87 26.45
CA LEU A 434 -14.16 -17.14 26.95
C LEU A 434 -14.94 -17.97 27.98
N GLY A 435 -15.47 -17.31 28.99
CA GLY A 435 -16.37 -17.95 29.95
C GLY A 435 -17.79 -17.97 29.40
N VAL A 436 -18.34 -19.16 29.14
CA VAL A 436 -19.67 -19.31 28.51
C VAL A 436 -20.65 -19.92 29.53
N SER A 437 -21.81 -19.27 29.74
CA SER A 437 -22.86 -19.71 30.60
C SER A 437 -24.20 -19.72 29.86
N ALA A 438 -24.75 -20.92 29.64
CA ALA A 438 -26.05 -21.06 28.99
C ALA A 438 -27.17 -20.49 29.87
N GLN A 439 -28.03 -19.62 29.30
CA GLN A 439 -29.16 -18.98 29.98
C GLN A 439 -30.51 -19.63 29.60
N GLY A 440 -30.48 -20.73 28.85
CA GLY A 440 -31.66 -21.36 28.27
C GLY A 440 -32.16 -20.71 27.00
N SER A 441 -33.07 -21.36 26.29
CA SER A 441 -33.77 -20.81 25.11
C SER A 441 -32.84 -20.26 23.99
N GLY A 442 -31.66 -20.85 23.79
CA GLY A 442 -30.72 -20.43 22.76
C GLY A 442 -30.02 -19.09 23.05
N GLN A 443 -29.75 -18.82 24.32
CA GLN A 443 -28.98 -17.65 24.77
C GLN A 443 -27.82 -18.06 25.68
N TRP A 444 -26.71 -17.36 25.56
CA TRP A 444 -25.50 -17.51 26.37
C TRP A 444 -25.07 -16.16 26.93
N LEU A 445 -24.65 -16.17 28.20
CA LEU A 445 -23.92 -15.04 28.77
C LEU A 445 -22.43 -15.35 28.64
N VAL A 446 -21.69 -14.50 27.96
CA VAL A 446 -20.27 -14.71 27.64
C VAL A 446 -19.42 -13.67 28.35
N SER A 447 -18.51 -14.12 29.21
CA SER A 447 -17.49 -13.26 29.83
C SER A 447 -16.20 -13.29 29.03
N VAL A 448 -15.64 -12.09 28.78
CA VAL A 448 -14.49 -11.87 27.92
C VAL A 448 -13.23 -11.82 28.79
N PRO A 449 -12.17 -12.61 28.49
CA PRO A 449 -10.90 -12.52 29.21
C PRO A 449 -10.13 -11.24 28.82
N SER A 450 -9.26 -10.78 29.71
CA SER A 450 -8.52 -9.51 29.57
C SER A 450 -7.61 -9.43 28.32
N HIS A 451 -7.18 -10.57 27.79
CA HIS A 451 -6.36 -10.61 26.57
C HIS A 451 -7.18 -10.46 25.27
N ARG A 452 -8.51 -10.49 25.33
CA ARG A 452 -9.40 -10.25 24.18
C ARG A 452 -10.05 -8.87 24.30
N PHE A 453 -9.23 -7.86 24.28
CA PHE A 453 -9.62 -6.44 24.36
C PHE A 453 -10.37 -5.94 23.12
N ASP A 454 -10.46 -6.74 22.07
CA ASP A 454 -11.20 -6.50 20.83
C ASP A 454 -12.69 -6.86 20.94
N ILE A 455 -13.05 -7.76 21.86
CA ILE A 455 -14.43 -8.27 21.98
C ILE A 455 -15.23 -7.41 22.95
N SER A 456 -16.26 -6.72 22.45
CA SER A 456 -17.14 -5.87 23.26
C SER A 456 -18.62 -5.99 22.90
N LEU A 457 -18.94 -6.54 21.72
CA LEU A 457 -20.28 -6.63 21.15
C LEU A 457 -20.65 -8.07 20.83
N GLU A 458 -21.96 -8.34 20.72
CA GLU A 458 -22.48 -9.65 20.31
C GLU A 458 -21.94 -10.07 18.92
N VAL A 459 -21.76 -9.11 18.01
CA VAL A 459 -21.24 -9.40 16.66
C VAL A 459 -19.79 -9.87 16.68
N ASP A 460 -18.99 -9.41 17.63
CA ASP A 460 -17.59 -9.85 17.77
C ASP A 460 -17.54 -11.36 18.14
N LEU A 461 -18.47 -11.81 19.01
CA LEU A 461 -18.60 -13.24 19.33
C LEU A 461 -19.06 -14.07 18.12
N ILE A 462 -19.94 -13.50 17.27
CA ILE A 462 -20.39 -14.17 16.05
C ILE A 462 -19.26 -14.25 15.01
N GLU A 463 -18.39 -13.23 14.95
CA GLU A 463 -17.17 -13.28 14.13
C GLU A 463 -16.27 -14.45 14.56
N GLU A 464 -16.04 -14.59 15.87
CA GLU A 464 -15.24 -15.69 16.41
C GLU A 464 -15.80 -17.07 16.04
N LEU A 465 -17.10 -17.23 16.12
CA LEU A 465 -17.79 -18.44 15.71
C LEU A 465 -17.61 -18.71 14.20
N GLY A 466 -17.84 -17.69 13.37
CA GLY A 466 -17.73 -17.81 11.91
C GLY A 466 -16.33 -18.18 11.44
N ARG A 467 -15.30 -17.52 11.98
CA ARG A 467 -13.91 -17.75 11.57
C ARG A 467 -13.38 -19.12 12.01
N LEU A 468 -13.67 -19.55 13.26
CA LEU A 468 -13.22 -20.86 13.76
C LEU A 468 -14.01 -22.02 13.13
N TYR A 469 -15.33 -21.86 12.95
CA TYR A 469 -16.13 -22.83 12.20
C TYR A 469 -15.58 -22.99 10.77
N GLY A 470 -15.20 -21.89 10.15
CA GLY A 470 -14.59 -21.80 8.81
C GLY A 470 -15.53 -21.19 7.80
N TYR A 471 -15.18 -20.05 7.25
CA TYR A 471 -15.96 -19.30 6.26
C TYR A 471 -16.29 -20.13 5.01
N ASN A 472 -15.39 -21.04 4.61
CA ASN A 472 -15.60 -21.96 3.48
C ASN A 472 -16.67 -23.05 3.73
N ARG A 473 -17.10 -23.23 4.98
CA ARG A 473 -18.16 -24.16 5.38
C ARG A 473 -19.53 -23.48 5.53
N LEU A 474 -19.55 -22.13 5.52
CA LEU A 474 -20.80 -21.38 5.57
C LEU A 474 -21.59 -21.54 4.27
N PRO A 475 -22.94 -21.65 4.32
CA PRO A 475 -23.74 -21.84 3.14
C PRO A 475 -23.78 -20.57 2.28
N VAL A 476 -23.58 -20.73 0.98
CA VAL A 476 -23.81 -19.64 0.03
C VAL A 476 -25.32 -19.53 -0.22
N ARG A 477 -25.92 -18.40 0.14
CA ARG A 477 -27.34 -18.13 -0.07
C ARG A 477 -27.52 -16.94 -1.00
N TYR A 478 -28.42 -17.07 -1.96
CA TYR A 478 -28.82 -15.95 -2.80
C TYR A 478 -29.81 -15.08 -2.05
N PRO A 479 -29.64 -13.74 -2.04
CA PRO A 479 -30.62 -12.85 -1.41
C PRO A 479 -31.95 -12.88 -2.19
N LEU A 480 -33.04 -12.94 -1.45
CA LEU A 480 -34.36 -12.68 -2.01
C LEU A 480 -34.58 -11.17 -2.06
N ALA A 481 -34.65 -10.61 -3.25
CA ALA A 481 -34.91 -9.19 -3.45
C ALA A 481 -35.99 -8.99 -4.50
N ARG A 482 -36.82 -7.96 -4.34
CA ARG A 482 -37.68 -7.47 -5.42
C ARG A 482 -36.77 -6.78 -6.45
N LEU A 483 -36.61 -7.40 -7.60
CA LEU A 483 -35.95 -6.77 -8.73
C LEU A 483 -36.93 -5.79 -9.37
N ALA A 484 -36.68 -4.51 -9.28
CA ALA A 484 -37.32 -3.48 -10.06
C ALA A 484 -36.37 -3.06 -11.18
N PRO A 485 -36.47 -3.64 -12.39
CA PRO A 485 -35.60 -3.25 -13.49
C PRO A 485 -35.81 -1.76 -13.78
N GLN A 486 -34.77 -0.97 -13.71
CA GLN A 486 -34.80 0.40 -14.19
C GLN A 486 -34.49 0.37 -15.69
N ALA A 487 -35.39 0.93 -16.48
CA ALA A 487 -35.17 1.12 -17.90
C ALA A 487 -33.97 2.04 -18.10
N LYS A 488 -32.99 1.56 -18.85
CA LYS A 488 -31.85 2.41 -19.29
C LYS A 488 -32.41 3.41 -20.32
N SER A 489 -32.05 4.67 -20.18
CA SER A 489 -32.38 5.69 -21.14
C SER A 489 -31.67 5.45 -22.46
N GLU A 490 -32.39 5.26 -23.55
CA GLU A 490 -31.83 5.19 -24.90
C GLU A 490 -31.30 6.56 -25.39
N ALA A 491 -31.69 7.64 -24.72
CA ALA A 491 -31.19 8.99 -24.97
C ALA A 491 -29.82 9.25 -24.33
N ARG A 492 -29.07 8.20 -23.93
CA ARG A 492 -27.74 8.36 -23.29
C ARG A 492 -26.77 7.35 -23.84
N ALA A 493 -25.61 7.85 -24.29
CA ALA A 493 -24.46 7.01 -24.59
C ALA A 493 -23.74 6.57 -23.31
N GLU A 494 -23.41 5.29 -23.22
CA GLU A 494 -22.59 4.77 -22.12
C GLU A 494 -21.10 5.00 -22.41
N LEU A 495 -20.30 5.29 -21.38
CA LEU A 495 -18.85 5.51 -21.50
C LEU A 495 -18.11 4.38 -22.24
N PRO A 496 -18.40 3.07 -22.01
CA PRO A 496 -17.76 2.00 -22.77
C PRO A 496 -18.00 2.09 -24.30
N ALA A 497 -19.11 2.66 -24.73
CA ALA A 497 -19.40 2.85 -26.15
C ALA A 497 -18.55 3.98 -26.74
N LEU A 498 -18.43 5.10 -26.04
CA LEU A 498 -17.57 6.23 -26.43
C LEU A 498 -16.09 5.81 -26.49
N ARG A 499 -15.61 5.01 -25.50
CA ARG A 499 -14.27 4.43 -25.52
C ARG A 499 -14.03 3.55 -26.74
N ARG A 500 -14.97 2.64 -27.05
CA ARG A 500 -14.88 1.78 -28.25
C ARG A 500 -14.84 2.59 -29.54
N LEU A 501 -15.59 3.70 -29.62
CA LEU A 501 -15.55 4.59 -30.77
C LEU A 501 -14.16 5.18 -30.99
N LEU A 502 -13.52 5.69 -29.91
CA LEU A 502 -12.17 6.24 -30.01
C LEU A 502 -11.15 5.16 -30.39
N VAL A 503 -11.25 3.96 -29.78
CA VAL A 503 -10.40 2.82 -30.13
C VAL A 503 -10.56 2.46 -31.62
N ALA A 504 -11.80 2.42 -32.14
CA ALA A 504 -12.06 2.16 -33.55
C ALA A 504 -11.49 3.26 -34.48
N ARG A 505 -11.30 4.46 -33.97
CA ARG A 505 -10.63 5.58 -34.68
C ARG A 505 -9.10 5.60 -34.49
N GLY A 506 -8.56 4.55 -33.87
CA GLY A 506 -7.11 4.33 -33.74
C GLY A 506 -6.47 4.99 -32.52
N TYR A 507 -7.25 5.36 -31.51
CA TYR A 507 -6.73 5.82 -30.22
C TYR A 507 -6.43 4.64 -29.29
N GLN A 508 -5.50 4.87 -28.38
CA GLN A 508 -5.19 4.01 -27.24
C GLN A 508 -5.63 4.70 -25.95
N GLU A 509 -6.28 3.97 -25.05
CA GLU A 509 -6.65 4.50 -23.75
C GLU A 509 -5.40 4.62 -22.86
N ALA A 510 -5.23 5.79 -22.28
CA ALA A 510 -4.22 6.06 -21.25
C ALA A 510 -4.92 6.26 -19.90
N ILE A 511 -4.28 5.87 -18.83
CA ILE A 511 -4.67 6.16 -17.46
C ILE A 511 -3.50 6.88 -16.82
N THR A 512 -3.67 8.18 -16.59
CA THR A 512 -2.62 9.01 -15.99
C THR A 512 -2.94 9.37 -14.55
N TYR A 513 -1.92 9.77 -13.79
CA TYR A 513 -2.12 10.17 -12.40
C TYR A 513 -2.99 11.43 -12.31
N SER A 514 -3.83 11.48 -11.27
CA SER A 514 -4.58 12.69 -10.91
C SER A 514 -3.69 13.76 -10.28
N PHE A 515 -2.45 13.44 -9.98
CA PHE A 515 -1.43 14.32 -9.42
C PHE A 515 -0.41 14.69 -10.48
N ILE A 516 -0.09 15.95 -10.60
CA ILE A 516 0.85 16.47 -11.60
C ILE A 516 1.87 17.42 -10.98
N ASP A 517 2.93 17.67 -11.70
CA ASP A 517 3.93 18.68 -11.35
C ASP A 517 3.26 20.07 -11.28
N PRO A 518 3.40 20.82 -10.18
CA PRO A 518 2.93 22.21 -10.09
C PRO A 518 3.41 23.11 -11.23
N LYS A 519 4.61 22.90 -11.74
CA LYS A 519 5.13 23.63 -12.91
C LYS A 519 4.37 23.29 -14.18
N LEU A 520 4.03 22.02 -14.35
CA LEU A 520 3.22 21.58 -15.49
C LEU A 520 1.79 22.10 -15.37
N PHE A 521 1.23 22.14 -14.15
CA PHE A 521 -0.06 22.76 -13.91
C PHE A 521 -0.09 24.23 -14.35
N GLU A 522 0.88 25.04 -13.93
CA GLU A 522 0.99 26.44 -14.28
C GLU A 522 1.10 26.65 -15.79
N LEU A 523 1.82 25.78 -16.50
CA LEU A 523 1.93 25.85 -17.97
C LEU A 523 0.57 25.69 -18.68
N PHE A 524 -0.28 24.79 -18.21
CA PHE A 524 -1.59 24.51 -18.82
C PHE A 524 -2.70 25.42 -18.30
N THR A 525 -2.58 25.91 -17.08
CA THR A 525 -3.60 26.72 -16.40
C THR A 525 -2.96 27.89 -15.66
N PRO A 526 -2.32 28.82 -16.39
CA PRO A 526 -1.59 29.93 -15.79
C PRO A 526 -2.49 30.84 -14.95
N GLY A 527 -1.96 31.26 -13.80
CA GLY A 527 -2.67 32.18 -12.88
C GLY A 527 -3.78 31.53 -12.06
N VAL A 528 -3.92 30.21 -12.10
CA VAL A 528 -4.84 29.46 -11.23
C VAL A 528 -4.04 28.75 -10.15
N GLU A 529 -4.42 28.94 -8.90
CA GLU A 529 -3.77 28.24 -7.77
C GLU A 529 -4.21 26.76 -7.74
N PRO A 530 -3.29 25.81 -7.85
CA PRO A 530 -3.62 24.39 -7.81
C PRO A 530 -3.99 23.93 -6.39
N LEU A 531 -4.89 22.95 -6.28
CA LEU A 531 -5.08 22.22 -5.04
C LEU A 531 -3.85 21.35 -4.77
N GLN A 532 -3.09 21.69 -3.74
CA GLN A 532 -1.86 20.98 -3.37
C GLN A 532 -2.12 19.85 -2.40
N LEU A 533 -1.34 18.76 -2.53
CA LEU A 533 -1.35 17.65 -1.60
C LEU A 533 -0.49 17.97 -0.37
N ALA A 534 -0.97 17.63 0.82
CA ALA A 534 -0.23 17.80 2.07
C ALA A 534 1.01 16.90 2.16
N ASN A 535 0.94 15.69 1.58
CA ASN A 535 1.99 14.67 1.62
C ASN A 535 2.15 13.99 0.25
N PRO A 536 2.66 14.72 -0.78
CA PRO A 536 2.83 14.17 -2.11
C PRO A 536 3.86 13.03 -2.12
N ILE A 537 3.66 12.07 -3.04
CA ILE A 537 4.62 10.96 -3.26
C ILE A 537 5.99 11.50 -3.68
N SER A 538 5.99 12.58 -4.49
CA SER A 538 7.19 13.29 -4.93
C SER A 538 6.84 14.74 -5.27
N ALA A 539 7.83 15.63 -5.36
CA ALA A 539 7.63 17.05 -5.65
C ALA A 539 6.97 17.30 -7.02
N ASP A 540 7.18 16.39 -7.98
CA ASP A 540 6.57 16.43 -9.33
C ASP A 540 5.18 15.79 -9.40
N MET A 541 4.58 15.44 -8.25
CA MET A 541 3.22 14.90 -8.09
C MET A 541 2.48 15.62 -6.96
N ALA A 542 2.68 16.92 -6.81
CA ALA A 542 2.19 17.66 -5.63
C ALA A 542 0.88 18.43 -5.87
N ALA A 543 0.41 18.55 -7.12
CA ALA A 543 -0.79 19.31 -7.46
C ALA A 543 -1.88 18.41 -8.07
N MET A 544 -3.15 18.62 -7.68
CA MET A 544 -4.29 17.97 -8.33
C MET A 544 -4.51 18.56 -9.72
N ARG A 545 -4.76 17.72 -10.73
CA ARG A 545 -4.96 18.15 -12.12
C ARG A 545 -6.30 18.89 -12.33
N SER A 546 -6.27 20.03 -13.00
CA SER A 546 -7.45 20.77 -13.45
C SER A 546 -7.91 20.40 -14.87
N SER A 547 -7.13 19.57 -15.56
CA SER A 547 -7.34 19.06 -16.92
C SER A 547 -6.64 17.71 -17.08
N LEU A 548 -7.11 16.87 -18.01
CA LEU A 548 -6.44 15.61 -18.39
C LEU A 548 -5.24 15.84 -19.34
N TRP A 549 -5.17 16.99 -19.96
CA TRP A 549 -4.14 17.31 -20.96
C TRP A 549 -2.71 17.19 -20.45
N PRO A 550 -2.34 17.69 -19.24
CA PRO A 550 -0.97 17.56 -18.75
C PRO A 550 -0.48 16.11 -18.73
N GLY A 551 -1.31 15.19 -18.23
CA GLY A 551 -1.01 13.76 -18.18
C GLY A 551 -0.89 13.15 -19.58
N LEU A 552 -1.84 13.45 -20.46
CA LEU A 552 -1.84 12.94 -21.84
C LEU A 552 -0.65 13.45 -22.65
N VAL A 553 -0.30 14.74 -22.52
CA VAL A 553 0.85 15.33 -23.24
C VAL A 553 2.17 14.77 -22.73
N LYS A 554 2.31 14.54 -21.42
CA LYS A 554 3.47 13.87 -20.84
C LYS A 554 3.60 12.42 -21.33
N ALA A 555 2.48 11.70 -21.42
CA ALA A 555 2.45 10.35 -21.99
C ALA A 555 2.80 10.36 -23.50
N LEU A 556 2.32 11.35 -24.24
CA LEU A 556 2.68 11.57 -25.66
C LEU A 556 4.18 11.82 -25.82
N GLN A 557 4.76 12.76 -25.05
CA GLN A 557 6.18 13.06 -25.05
C GLN A 557 7.02 11.80 -24.75
N HIS A 558 6.60 11.02 -23.76
CA HIS A 558 7.25 9.76 -23.41
C HIS A 558 7.29 8.77 -24.58
N ASN A 559 6.21 8.68 -25.36
CA ASN A 559 6.14 7.83 -26.55
C ASN A 559 7.00 8.37 -27.70
N LEU A 560 6.96 9.69 -27.96
CA LEU A 560 7.82 10.33 -28.98
C LEU A 560 9.30 10.10 -28.68
N ASN A 561 9.74 10.24 -27.43
CA ASN A 561 11.12 9.97 -26.99
C ASN A 561 11.53 8.50 -27.17
N ARG A 562 10.55 7.59 -27.36
CA ARG A 562 10.76 6.18 -27.72
C ARG A 562 10.51 5.89 -29.20
N GLN A 563 10.62 6.91 -30.05
CA GLN A 563 10.53 6.80 -31.50
C GLN A 563 9.16 6.35 -32.03
N GLN A 564 8.10 6.52 -31.23
CA GLN A 564 6.72 6.34 -31.71
C GLN A 564 6.31 7.61 -32.45
N SER A 565 6.43 7.62 -33.76
CA SER A 565 6.20 8.82 -34.60
C SER A 565 4.71 9.16 -34.77
N ARG A 566 3.79 8.25 -34.48
CA ARG A 566 2.33 8.43 -34.58
C ARG A 566 1.69 8.05 -33.24
N VAL A 567 1.16 9.05 -32.54
CA VAL A 567 0.55 8.85 -31.22
C VAL A 567 -0.88 9.38 -31.21
N ARG A 568 -1.84 8.56 -30.76
CA ARG A 568 -3.23 8.93 -30.52
C ARG A 568 -3.62 8.35 -29.19
N LEU A 569 -3.75 9.19 -28.17
CA LEU A 569 -4.11 8.79 -26.81
C LEU A 569 -5.42 9.45 -26.40
N PHE A 570 -6.21 8.76 -25.58
CA PHE A 570 -7.36 9.34 -24.91
C PHE A 570 -7.44 8.87 -23.46
N GLU A 571 -8.08 9.65 -22.63
CA GLU A 571 -8.36 9.31 -21.22
C GLU A 571 -9.78 9.77 -20.86
N SER A 572 -10.45 8.94 -20.03
CA SER A 572 -11.63 9.37 -19.31
C SER A 572 -11.32 9.38 -17.82
N GLY A 573 -11.42 10.53 -17.18
CA GLY A 573 -11.01 10.71 -15.80
C GLY A 573 -11.62 11.94 -15.14
N LEU A 574 -11.34 12.13 -13.86
CA LEU A 574 -11.76 13.32 -13.14
C LEU A 574 -10.76 14.45 -13.29
N ARG A 575 -11.26 15.67 -13.41
CA ARG A 575 -10.52 16.90 -13.14
C ARG A 575 -11.00 17.53 -11.84
N PHE A 576 -10.16 18.34 -11.23
CA PHE A 576 -10.38 18.93 -9.93
C PHE A 576 -10.31 20.45 -10.06
N VAL A 577 -11.43 21.13 -9.75
CA VAL A 577 -11.57 22.59 -9.92
C VAL A 577 -11.99 23.22 -8.62
N GLY A 578 -11.30 24.27 -8.21
CA GLY A 578 -11.54 24.97 -6.96
C GLY A 578 -10.61 24.53 -5.83
N GLN A 579 -10.81 25.11 -4.66
CA GLN A 579 -10.07 24.80 -3.43
C GLN A 579 -10.83 23.74 -2.62
N LEU A 580 -10.24 23.22 -1.55
CA LEU A 580 -10.80 22.14 -0.74
C LEU A 580 -12.26 22.42 -0.30
N GLU A 581 -12.54 23.65 0.09
CA GLU A 581 -13.90 24.12 0.31
C GLU A 581 -14.57 24.42 -1.04
N GLY A 582 -15.54 23.59 -1.43
CA GLY A 582 -16.27 23.72 -2.70
C GLY A 582 -15.60 23.03 -3.90
N LEU A 583 -14.69 22.10 -3.66
CA LEU A 583 -14.03 21.31 -4.70
C LEU A 583 -15.02 20.60 -5.62
N GLN A 584 -14.91 20.88 -6.91
CA GLN A 584 -15.69 20.20 -7.93
C GLN A 584 -14.83 19.11 -8.59
N GLN A 585 -15.38 17.89 -8.63
CA GLN A 585 -14.82 16.76 -9.34
C GLN A 585 -15.67 16.49 -10.57
N GLU A 586 -15.13 16.77 -11.74
CA GLU A 586 -15.87 16.68 -12.99
C GLU A 586 -15.30 15.59 -13.89
N ALA A 587 -16.19 14.72 -14.39
CA ALA A 587 -15.79 13.66 -15.30
C ALA A 587 -15.59 14.21 -16.71
N MET A 588 -14.38 14.01 -17.25
CA MET A 588 -13.92 14.49 -18.53
C MET A 588 -13.60 13.33 -19.48
N LEU A 589 -13.67 13.61 -20.77
CA LEU A 589 -13.14 12.79 -21.85
C LEU A 589 -12.19 13.65 -22.67
N ALA A 590 -10.90 13.29 -22.71
CA ALA A 590 -9.88 14.05 -23.43
C ALA A 590 -9.08 13.17 -24.37
N GLY A 591 -8.47 13.79 -25.36
CA GLY A 591 -7.58 13.09 -26.28
C GLY A 591 -6.50 13.98 -26.87
N VAL A 592 -5.46 13.34 -27.36
CA VAL A 592 -4.31 13.97 -28.00
C VAL A 592 -3.89 13.17 -29.23
N ILE A 593 -3.54 13.88 -30.32
CA ILE A 593 -3.03 13.27 -31.54
C ILE A 593 -1.80 14.03 -32.05
N THR A 594 -0.86 13.29 -32.64
CA THR A 594 0.31 13.80 -33.35
C THR A 594 0.78 12.81 -34.41
N GLY A 595 1.64 13.26 -35.31
CA GLY A 595 2.28 12.45 -36.34
C GLY A 595 1.44 12.29 -37.62
N SER A 596 1.54 11.15 -38.29
CA SER A 596 0.86 10.91 -39.55
C SER A 596 -0.66 10.65 -39.34
N ARG A 597 -1.47 11.14 -40.33
CA ARG A 597 -2.92 10.90 -40.36
C ARG A 597 -3.27 9.42 -40.37
N LEU A 598 -2.63 8.64 -41.22
CA LEU A 598 -2.82 7.22 -41.41
C LEU A 598 -1.61 6.44 -40.89
N PRO A 599 -1.77 5.18 -40.48
CA PRO A 599 -0.65 4.29 -40.18
C PRO A 599 0.29 4.17 -41.39
N GLU A 600 1.58 3.95 -41.14
CA GLU A 600 2.55 3.72 -42.21
C GLU A 600 2.15 2.51 -43.04
N GLY A 601 2.13 2.72 -44.38
CA GLY A 601 1.76 1.67 -45.33
C GLY A 601 1.98 2.14 -46.76
N TRP A 602 2.17 1.20 -47.66
CA TRP A 602 2.45 1.48 -49.05
C TRP A 602 1.32 2.22 -49.77
N ALA A 603 0.08 2.07 -49.34
CA ALA A 603 -1.10 2.70 -49.94
C ALA A 603 -1.54 3.97 -49.21
N ASN A 604 -0.92 4.32 -48.09
CA ASN A 604 -1.33 5.44 -47.24
C ASN A 604 -0.45 6.66 -47.51
N SER A 605 -1.09 7.86 -47.57
CA SER A 605 -0.35 9.11 -47.61
C SER A 605 0.40 9.37 -46.32
N ARG A 606 1.54 10.06 -46.40
CA ARG A 606 2.34 10.49 -45.24
C ARG A 606 1.94 11.87 -44.69
N ASN A 607 0.74 12.33 -44.97
CA ASN A 607 0.25 13.62 -44.52
C ASN A 607 0.19 13.61 -42.97
N SER A 608 0.66 14.67 -42.36
CA SER A 608 0.50 14.90 -40.92
C SER A 608 -0.97 15.13 -40.57
N VAL A 609 -1.32 14.84 -39.32
CA VAL A 609 -2.62 15.22 -38.76
C VAL A 609 -2.78 16.72 -38.70
N ASP A 610 -4.00 17.18 -38.81
CA ASP A 610 -4.36 18.59 -38.69
C ASP A 610 -5.57 18.79 -37.74
N PHE A 611 -6.00 20.03 -37.57
CA PHE A 611 -7.15 20.39 -36.73
C PHE A 611 -8.44 19.65 -37.14
N TYR A 612 -8.65 19.46 -38.45
CA TYR A 612 -9.88 18.84 -38.96
C TYR A 612 -9.90 17.34 -38.78
N ASP A 613 -8.76 16.68 -38.71
CA ASP A 613 -8.68 15.28 -38.34
C ASP A 613 -9.17 15.07 -36.91
N LEU A 614 -8.71 15.89 -35.98
CA LEU A 614 -9.18 15.84 -34.58
C LEU A 614 -10.66 16.26 -34.47
N LYS A 615 -11.07 17.29 -35.21
CA LYS A 615 -12.47 17.74 -35.24
C LYS A 615 -13.42 16.64 -35.71
N ALA A 616 -13.06 15.86 -36.71
CA ALA A 616 -13.87 14.73 -37.20
C ALA A 616 -13.99 13.62 -36.14
N ASP A 617 -12.93 13.40 -35.32
CA ASP A 617 -12.98 12.45 -34.21
C ASP A 617 -13.92 12.93 -33.10
N VAL A 618 -13.88 14.23 -32.79
CA VAL A 618 -14.79 14.86 -31.81
C VAL A 618 -16.22 14.88 -32.31
N GLU A 619 -16.48 15.25 -33.58
CA GLU A 619 -17.80 15.22 -34.18
C GLU A 619 -18.43 13.83 -34.15
N ALA A 620 -17.63 12.78 -34.34
CA ALA A 620 -18.11 11.41 -34.20
C ALA A 620 -18.51 11.07 -32.74
N LEU A 621 -17.80 11.60 -31.72
CA LEU A 621 -18.18 11.45 -30.32
C LEU A 621 -19.50 12.18 -30.01
N LEU A 622 -19.60 13.45 -30.44
CA LEU A 622 -20.78 14.30 -30.19
C LEU A 622 -22.02 13.76 -30.91
N GLY A 623 -21.84 13.14 -32.08
CA GLY A 623 -22.91 12.52 -32.86
C GLY A 623 -23.37 11.17 -32.34
N TYR A 624 -22.56 10.50 -31.53
CA TYR A 624 -22.84 9.11 -31.12
C TYR A 624 -24.16 8.93 -30.36
N ALA A 625 -24.52 9.92 -29.54
CA ALA A 625 -25.75 9.90 -28.75
C ALA A 625 -26.96 10.51 -29.53
N GLY A 626 -26.84 10.76 -30.86
CA GLY A 626 -27.92 11.27 -31.70
C GLY A 626 -28.26 12.76 -31.51
N ALA A 627 -27.35 13.55 -30.95
CA ALA A 627 -27.56 14.97 -30.67
C ALA A 627 -26.51 15.89 -31.32
N ALA A 628 -25.94 15.50 -32.46
CA ALA A 628 -24.86 16.24 -33.13
C ALA A 628 -25.22 17.71 -33.39
N ASP A 629 -26.46 17.97 -33.75
CA ASP A 629 -27.00 19.32 -34.07
C ASP A 629 -27.15 20.24 -32.84
N ALA A 630 -27.07 19.69 -31.62
CA ALA A 630 -27.07 20.48 -30.40
C ALA A 630 -25.68 21.13 -30.11
N PHE A 631 -24.66 20.71 -30.81
CA PHE A 631 -23.31 21.19 -30.60
C PHE A 631 -22.83 22.15 -31.69
N SER A 632 -22.07 23.15 -31.27
CA SER A 632 -21.41 24.09 -32.16
C SER A 632 -19.94 24.28 -31.83
N PHE A 633 -19.13 24.56 -32.84
CA PHE A 633 -17.72 24.91 -32.71
C PHE A 633 -17.57 26.42 -32.95
N VAL A 634 -17.17 27.13 -31.89
CA VAL A 634 -17.07 28.59 -31.91
C VAL A 634 -15.59 28.97 -31.70
N PRO A 635 -15.04 29.93 -32.47
CA PRO A 635 -13.70 30.44 -32.22
C PRO A 635 -13.54 30.82 -30.73
N GLY A 636 -12.44 30.43 -30.11
CA GLY A 636 -12.24 30.61 -28.68
C GLY A 636 -10.76 30.73 -28.32
N GLU A 637 -10.52 31.08 -27.08
CA GLU A 637 -9.18 31.19 -26.52
C GLU A 637 -9.04 30.25 -25.34
N HIS A 638 -7.89 29.61 -25.23
CA HIS A 638 -7.51 28.80 -24.10
C HIS A 638 -5.99 28.89 -23.90
N PRO A 639 -5.47 29.09 -22.67
CA PRO A 639 -4.03 29.29 -22.43
C PRO A 639 -3.14 28.18 -22.97
N ALA A 640 -3.61 26.94 -22.93
CA ALA A 640 -2.87 25.78 -23.42
C ALA A 640 -2.98 25.55 -24.93
N LEU A 641 -3.80 26.31 -25.65
CA LEU A 641 -4.07 26.11 -27.08
C LEU A 641 -3.62 27.30 -27.93
N HIS A 642 -3.32 27.00 -29.20
CA HIS A 642 -2.88 27.98 -30.19
C HIS A 642 -3.97 29.02 -30.49
N PRO A 643 -3.71 30.35 -30.37
CA PRO A 643 -4.73 31.40 -30.52
C PRO A 643 -5.52 31.37 -31.84
N GLY A 644 -4.85 30.98 -32.94
CA GLY A 644 -5.47 30.90 -34.27
C GLY A 644 -6.01 29.51 -34.66
N GLN A 645 -5.89 28.50 -33.77
CA GLN A 645 -6.33 27.13 -34.04
C GLN A 645 -7.01 26.53 -32.80
N THR A 646 -7.92 27.30 -32.22
CA THR A 646 -8.72 26.91 -31.02
C THR A 646 -10.19 27.14 -31.27
N ALA A 647 -11.01 26.15 -30.87
CA ALA A 647 -12.44 26.31 -30.82
C ALA A 647 -12.98 25.86 -29.45
N ARG A 648 -13.95 26.61 -28.95
CA ARG A 648 -14.84 26.18 -27.88
C ARG A 648 -15.91 25.27 -28.48
N ILE A 649 -16.25 24.23 -27.76
CA ILE A 649 -17.37 23.37 -28.10
C ILE A 649 -18.50 23.71 -27.14
N GLU A 650 -19.61 24.14 -27.73
CA GLU A 650 -20.78 24.56 -26.96
C GLU A 650 -21.97 23.66 -27.29
N ARG A 651 -22.77 23.35 -26.29
CA ARG A 651 -24.08 22.69 -26.44
C ARG A 651 -25.18 23.67 -26.05
N GLU A 652 -25.99 24.05 -27.01
CA GLU A 652 -27.06 25.00 -26.77
C GLU A 652 -26.57 26.30 -26.06
N GLY A 653 -25.38 26.80 -26.48
CA GLY A 653 -24.75 27.99 -25.93
C GLY A 653 -24.00 27.80 -24.59
N ARG A 654 -23.97 26.59 -24.03
CA ARG A 654 -23.18 26.27 -22.84
C ARG A 654 -21.85 25.62 -23.21
N LEU A 655 -20.76 26.08 -22.61
CA LEU A 655 -19.43 25.52 -22.83
C LEU A 655 -19.38 24.06 -22.35
N VAL A 656 -18.96 23.17 -23.24
CA VAL A 656 -18.81 21.74 -23.01
C VAL A 656 -17.34 21.32 -23.02
N GLY A 657 -16.51 22.05 -23.75
CA GLY A 657 -15.10 21.74 -23.86
C GLY A 657 -14.35 22.55 -24.88
N PHE A 658 -13.13 22.12 -25.16
CA PHE A 658 -12.23 22.78 -26.12
C PHE A 658 -11.59 21.77 -27.06
N ILE A 659 -11.22 22.27 -28.24
CA ILE A 659 -10.42 21.57 -29.24
C ILE A 659 -9.44 22.55 -29.86
N GLY A 660 -8.19 22.12 -30.10
CA GLY A 660 -7.20 22.98 -30.76
C GLY A 660 -5.83 22.36 -30.90
N ALA A 661 -4.92 23.11 -31.54
CA ALA A 661 -3.51 22.81 -31.53
C ALA A 661 -2.89 23.23 -30.18
N LEU A 662 -1.90 22.48 -29.68
CA LEU A 662 -1.14 22.87 -28.49
C LEU A 662 -0.47 24.25 -28.72
N HIS A 663 -0.46 25.07 -27.66
CA HIS A 663 0.16 26.39 -27.72
C HIS A 663 1.66 26.27 -28.08
N PRO A 664 2.22 27.08 -29.01
CA PRO A 664 3.60 26.96 -29.41
C PRO A 664 4.63 27.10 -28.27
N GLU A 665 4.35 27.97 -27.30
CA GLU A 665 5.20 28.11 -26.11
C GLU A 665 5.21 26.86 -25.23
N LEU A 666 4.04 26.18 -25.08
CA LEU A 666 3.97 24.92 -24.41
C LEU A 666 4.70 23.81 -25.16
N ALA A 667 4.51 23.75 -26.47
CA ALA A 667 5.24 22.81 -27.31
C ALA A 667 6.76 22.96 -27.16
N LYS A 668 7.25 24.20 -27.17
CA LYS A 668 8.68 24.51 -26.95
C LYS A 668 9.12 24.14 -25.51
N ALA A 669 8.33 24.49 -24.48
CA ALA A 669 8.66 24.18 -23.10
C ALA A 669 8.71 22.67 -22.81
N LEU A 670 7.96 21.89 -23.60
CA LEU A 670 7.87 20.43 -23.48
C LEU A 670 8.71 19.69 -24.54
N ASP A 671 9.56 20.42 -25.30
CA ASP A 671 10.43 19.84 -26.32
C ASP A 671 9.68 18.98 -27.36
N LEU A 672 8.58 19.51 -27.88
CA LEU A 672 7.73 18.87 -28.88
C LEU A 672 7.89 19.54 -30.24
N ASP A 673 8.58 18.87 -31.15
CA ASP A 673 8.87 19.38 -32.51
C ASP A 673 7.72 19.18 -33.50
N GLN A 674 6.78 18.29 -33.20
CA GLN A 674 5.68 17.96 -34.10
C GLN A 674 4.39 18.69 -33.65
N PRO A 675 3.48 19.04 -34.59
CA PRO A 675 2.17 19.56 -34.24
C PRO A 675 1.37 18.56 -33.37
N VAL A 676 0.86 19.04 -32.27
CA VAL A 676 0.02 18.28 -31.32
C VAL A 676 -1.36 18.91 -31.27
N PHE A 677 -2.39 18.09 -31.40
CA PHE A 677 -3.79 18.55 -31.34
C PHE A 677 -4.49 17.87 -30.16
N LEU A 678 -5.31 18.62 -29.44
CA LEU A 678 -5.92 18.26 -28.17
C LEU A 678 -7.42 18.52 -28.20
N PHE A 679 -8.19 17.66 -27.55
CA PHE A 679 -9.55 17.95 -27.13
C PHE A 679 -9.79 17.57 -25.67
N GLU A 680 -10.70 18.26 -25.01
CA GLU A 680 -11.22 17.92 -23.69
C GLU A 680 -12.70 18.29 -23.60
N LEU A 681 -13.54 17.33 -23.13
CA LEU A 681 -14.99 17.44 -23.13
C LEU A 681 -15.56 17.03 -21.78
N VAL A 682 -16.58 17.73 -21.33
CA VAL A 682 -17.40 17.29 -20.19
C VAL A 682 -18.17 16.03 -20.57
N LEU A 683 -17.83 14.91 -19.94
CA LEU A 683 -18.35 13.59 -20.29
C LEU A 683 -19.89 13.52 -20.20
N ALA A 684 -20.47 14.15 -19.19
CA ALA A 684 -21.92 14.14 -18.99
C ALA A 684 -22.67 14.76 -20.18
N GLU A 685 -22.12 15.84 -20.77
CA GLU A 685 -22.71 16.53 -21.91
C GLU A 685 -22.59 15.73 -23.22
N VAL A 686 -21.45 15.05 -23.41
CA VAL A 686 -21.23 14.15 -24.55
C VAL A 686 -22.11 12.91 -24.49
N ALA A 687 -22.31 12.38 -23.27
CA ALA A 687 -23.12 11.20 -23.04
C ALA A 687 -24.63 11.46 -23.20
N ALA A 688 -25.07 12.69 -22.96
CA ALA A 688 -26.47 13.05 -23.08
C ALA A 688 -26.89 13.17 -24.56
N GLY A 689 -27.83 12.35 -24.97
CA GLY A 689 -28.33 12.28 -26.34
C GLY A 689 -29.80 12.58 -26.50
N ARG A 690 -30.34 12.16 -27.62
CA ARG A 690 -31.79 12.23 -27.91
C ARG A 690 -32.36 10.84 -28.19
N MET A 691 -33.61 10.65 -27.87
CA MET A 691 -34.33 9.45 -28.30
C MET A 691 -34.39 9.39 -29.84
N PRO A 692 -33.99 8.25 -30.43
CA PRO A 692 -34.15 8.07 -31.86
C PRO A 692 -35.64 8.25 -32.27
N ALA A 693 -35.88 9.06 -33.30
CA ALA A 693 -37.20 9.23 -33.87
C ALA A 693 -37.26 8.59 -35.26
N PHE A 694 -38.22 7.76 -35.48
CA PHE A 694 -38.45 7.16 -36.79
C PHE A 694 -39.01 8.20 -37.76
N SER A 695 -38.43 8.27 -38.96
CA SER A 695 -38.97 9.00 -40.09
C SER A 695 -39.06 8.06 -41.30
N GLU A 696 -40.15 8.10 -42.04
CA GLU A 696 -40.29 7.30 -43.26
C GLU A 696 -39.27 7.74 -44.32
N LEU A 697 -38.64 6.77 -44.95
CA LEU A 697 -37.76 7.01 -46.08
C LEU A 697 -38.61 7.43 -47.30
N SER A 698 -38.26 8.54 -47.91
CA SER A 698 -38.90 8.98 -49.14
C SER A 698 -38.62 7.97 -50.26
N ARG A 699 -39.63 7.68 -51.08
CA ARG A 699 -39.55 6.85 -52.29
C ARG A 699 -39.31 7.67 -53.57
N PHE A 700 -39.23 8.99 -53.41
CA PHE A 700 -39.09 9.92 -54.52
C PHE A 700 -37.61 10.31 -54.70
N PRO A 701 -37.19 10.65 -55.96
CA PRO A 701 -35.82 11.03 -56.23
C PRO A 701 -35.42 12.31 -55.45
N GLU A 702 -34.20 12.38 -55.04
CA GLU A 702 -33.56 13.57 -54.50
C GLU A 702 -33.09 14.51 -55.64
N VAL A 703 -33.02 15.78 -55.32
CA VAL A 703 -32.47 16.81 -56.24
C VAL A 703 -31.28 17.48 -55.59
N ARG A 704 -30.13 17.44 -56.22
CA ARG A 704 -28.92 18.09 -55.75
C ARG A 704 -28.58 19.35 -56.55
N ARG A 705 -28.10 20.40 -55.86
CA ARG A 705 -27.54 21.61 -56.42
C ARG A 705 -26.26 21.95 -55.72
N ASP A 706 -25.21 22.28 -56.45
CA ASP A 706 -23.93 22.73 -55.92
C ASP A 706 -23.82 24.25 -56.14
N LEU A 707 -23.42 24.94 -55.06
CA LEU A 707 -23.23 26.39 -55.08
C LEU A 707 -21.76 26.69 -54.69
N ALA A 708 -21.08 27.52 -55.50
CA ALA A 708 -19.78 28.06 -55.16
C ALA A 708 -19.95 29.53 -54.70
N LEU A 709 -19.80 29.73 -53.39
CA LEU A 709 -20.09 30.97 -52.69
C LEU A 709 -18.78 31.71 -52.38
N LEU A 710 -18.62 32.94 -52.86
CA LEU A 710 -17.55 33.84 -52.46
C LEU A 710 -17.98 34.63 -51.24
N VAL A 711 -17.31 34.41 -50.13
CA VAL A 711 -17.52 35.10 -48.85
C VAL A 711 -16.24 35.74 -48.34
N ASP A 712 -16.35 36.65 -47.39
CA ASP A 712 -15.23 37.19 -46.66
C ASP A 712 -14.34 36.07 -46.10
N ARG A 713 -13.03 36.24 -46.13
CA ARG A 713 -12.08 35.24 -45.67
C ARG A 713 -12.28 34.87 -44.21
N GLU A 714 -12.59 35.84 -43.37
CA GLU A 714 -12.77 35.66 -41.95
C GLU A 714 -14.18 35.13 -41.60
N GLN A 715 -15.11 35.08 -42.56
CA GLN A 715 -16.48 34.59 -42.33
C GLN A 715 -16.46 33.09 -41.97
N PRO A 716 -16.92 32.69 -40.76
CA PRO A 716 -17.03 31.30 -40.43
C PRO A 716 -17.95 30.52 -41.38
N ALA A 717 -17.49 29.35 -41.86
CA ALA A 717 -18.30 28.54 -42.76
C ALA A 717 -19.61 28.07 -42.09
N GLU A 718 -19.60 27.74 -40.80
CA GLU A 718 -20.78 27.31 -40.06
C GLU A 718 -21.91 28.38 -40.04
N ALA A 719 -21.56 29.65 -39.93
CA ALA A 719 -22.56 30.73 -40.01
C ALA A 719 -23.26 30.77 -41.37
N VAL A 720 -22.50 30.53 -42.45
CA VAL A 720 -23.04 30.44 -43.83
C VAL A 720 -23.90 29.19 -43.97
N LEU A 721 -23.42 28.05 -43.51
CA LEU A 721 -24.18 26.78 -43.55
C LEU A 721 -25.43 26.86 -42.70
N GLY A 722 -25.39 27.50 -41.51
CA GLY A 722 -26.56 27.74 -40.67
C GLY A 722 -27.61 28.58 -41.37
N ALA A 723 -27.24 29.69 -42.03
CA ALA A 723 -28.17 30.51 -42.81
C ALA A 723 -28.77 29.74 -43.98
N ILE A 724 -28.00 28.86 -44.61
CA ILE A 724 -28.54 27.97 -45.66
C ILE A 724 -29.56 27.02 -45.08
N ARG A 725 -29.30 26.36 -43.94
CA ARG A 725 -30.27 25.42 -43.30
C ARG A 725 -31.56 26.13 -42.92
N GLU A 726 -31.45 27.33 -42.34
CA GLU A 726 -32.62 28.14 -41.96
C GLU A 726 -33.48 28.50 -43.18
N THR A 727 -32.89 28.78 -44.34
CA THR A 727 -33.58 29.29 -45.54
C THR A 727 -34.04 28.19 -46.49
N ALA A 728 -33.31 27.04 -46.48
CA ALA A 728 -33.58 25.94 -47.44
C ALA A 728 -34.86 25.17 -47.16
N GLY A 729 -35.47 25.33 -45.95
CA GLY A 729 -36.71 24.72 -45.58
C GLY A 729 -36.60 23.25 -45.17
N GLU A 730 -37.80 22.65 -44.86
CA GLU A 730 -37.90 21.31 -44.30
C GLU A 730 -37.51 20.15 -45.22
N TRP A 731 -37.40 20.41 -46.51
CA TRP A 731 -37.08 19.38 -47.53
C TRP A 731 -35.58 19.25 -47.77
N LEU A 732 -34.73 20.09 -47.15
CA LEU A 732 -33.28 19.92 -47.19
C LEU A 732 -32.88 18.70 -46.37
N THR A 733 -32.41 17.65 -47.05
CA THR A 733 -32.01 16.38 -46.42
C THR A 733 -30.49 16.29 -46.19
N ASP A 734 -29.68 16.98 -47.02
CA ASP A 734 -28.22 17.02 -46.81
C ASP A 734 -27.68 18.39 -47.23
N LEU A 735 -26.70 18.88 -46.47
CA LEU A 735 -25.93 20.09 -46.74
C LEU A 735 -24.48 19.80 -46.46
N LYS A 736 -23.65 19.81 -47.51
CA LYS A 736 -22.26 19.42 -47.46
C LYS A 736 -21.34 20.50 -47.99
N LEU A 737 -20.40 20.99 -47.17
CA LEU A 737 -19.23 21.75 -47.62
C LEU A 737 -18.21 20.76 -48.14
N PHE A 738 -17.92 20.76 -49.48
CA PHE A 738 -17.05 19.77 -50.07
C PHE A 738 -15.75 20.37 -50.65
N ASP A 739 -15.64 21.71 -50.75
CA ASP A 739 -14.39 22.40 -51.14
C ASP A 739 -14.30 23.77 -50.50
N VAL A 740 -13.11 24.18 -50.12
CA VAL A 740 -12.73 25.53 -49.67
C VAL A 740 -11.53 25.97 -50.43
N TYR A 741 -11.69 26.98 -51.29
CA TYR A 741 -10.63 27.44 -52.18
C TYR A 741 -10.16 28.87 -51.84
N HIS A 742 -8.85 29.00 -51.73
CA HIS A 742 -8.12 30.27 -51.64
C HIS A 742 -7.06 30.28 -52.73
N GLY A 743 -7.00 31.25 -53.58
CA GLY A 743 -5.91 31.32 -54.56
C GLY A 743 -6.21 32.13 -55.80
N LYS A 744 -5.51 31.83 -56.91
CA LYS A 744 -5.63 32.59 -58.18
C LYS A 744 -7.07 32.70 -58.65
N GLY A 745 -7.47 33.93 -58.94
CA GLY A 745 -8.82 34.24 -59.48
C GLY A 745 -9.85 34.59 -58.40
N ILE A 746 -9.43 34.66 -57.11
CA ILE A 746 -10.28 35.13 -56.00
C ILE A 746 -9.55 36.29 -55.30
N ASP A 747 -10.29 37.30 -54.86
CA ASP A 747 -9.81 38.37 -53.99
C ASP A 747 -9.10 37.81 -52.77
N PRO A 748 -7.90 38.26 -52.42
CA PRO A 748 -7.16 37.78 -51.26
C PRO A 748 -7.92 37.89 -49.90
N LEU A 749 -8.86 38.81 -49.80
CA LEU A 749 -9.73 39.00 -48.64
C LEU A 749 -10.98 38.10 -48.67
N ARG A 750 -11.17 37.30 -49.70
CA ARG A 750 -12.31 36.39 -49.85
C ARG A 750 -11.87 34.95 -50.00
N LYS A 751 -12.81 34.03 -49.72
CA LYS A 751 -12.70 32.59 -49.96
C LYS A 751 -13.91 32.07 -50.71
N SER A 752 -13.72 31.00 -51.46
CA SER A 752 -14.84 30.27 -52.11
C SER A 752 -15.19 29.06 -51.28
N LEU A 753 -16.46 28.97 -50.90
CA LEU A 753 -17.03 27.79 -50.25
C LEU A 753 -17.89 27.05 -51.28
N ALA A 754 -17.56 25.80 -51.58
CA ALA A 754 -18.38 24.97 -52.46
C ALA A 754 -19.29 24.06 -51.60
N VAL A 755 -20.56 24.29 -51.68
CA VAL A 755 -21.58 23.62 -50.88
C VAL A 755 -22.55 22.84 -51.78
N GLY A 756 -22.82 21.58 -51.43
CA GLY A 756 -23.82 20.73 -52.07
C GLY A 756 -25.07 20.71 -51.21
N LEU A 757 -26.19 21.04 -51.79
CA LEU A 757 -27.50 20.98 -51.17
C LEU A 757 -28.31 19.86 -51.80
N THR A 758 -28.90 19.01 -50.99
CA THR A 758 -29.77 17.92 -51.46
C THR A 758 -31.12 18.07 -50.83
N TRP A 759 -32.16 18.13 -51.68
CA TRP A 759 -33.55 18.19 -51.26
C TRP A 759 -34.31 16.92 -51.64
N GLN A 760 -35.22 16.50 -50.83
CA GLN A 760 -36.10 15.37 -51.05
C GLN A 760 -37.45 15.58 -50.36
N HIS A 761 -38.51 15.48 -51.12
CA HIS A 761 -39.85 15.59 -50.56
C HIS A 761 -40.40 14.21 -50.15
N PRO A 762 -41.08 14.08 -49.02
CA PRO A 762 -41.51 12.76 -48.49
C PRO A 762 -42.59 12.08 -49.34
N SER A 763 -43.41 12.82 -50.06
CA SER A 763 -44.61 12.30 -50.75
C SER A 763 -44.71 12.57 -52.25
N ARG A 764 -43.74 13.29 -52.89
CA ARG A 764 -43.75 13.60 -54.35
C ARG A 764 -42.35 13.93 -54.84
N THR A 765 -42.17 13.97 -56.11
CA THR A 765 -40.95 14.53 -56.76
C THR A 765 -40.98 16.06 -56.71
N LEU A 766 -39.87 16.70 -56.36
CA LEU A 766 -39.71 18.12 -56.45
C LEU A 766 -39.55 18.56 -57.88
N ASN A 767 -40.14 19.70 -58.24
CA ASN A 767 -39.97 20.26 -59.57
C ASN A 767 -38.83 21.31 -59.60
N ASP A 768 -38.29 21.62 -60.80
CA ASP A 768 -37.15 22.48 -60.96
C ASP A 768 -37.42 23.94 -60.49
N ASP A 769 -38.68 24.41 -60.61
CA ASP A 769 -39.08 25.77 -60.19
C ASP A 769 -39.04 25.90 -58.66
N GLU A 770 -39.48 24.89 -57.92
CA GLU A 770 -39.39 24.88 -56.44
C GLU A 770 -37.93 24.91 -55.95
N VAL A 771 -37.11 24.09 -56.56
CA VAL A 771 -35.68 24.02 -56.19
C VAL A 771 -34.96 25.34 -56.57
N SER A 772 -35.28 25.88 -57.76
CA SER A 772 -34.68 27.15 -58.22
C SER A 772 -35.13 28.33 -57.35
N THR A 773 -36.39 28.38 -56.94
CA THR A 773 -36.93 29.43 -56.07
C THR A 773 -36.26 29.35 -54.68
N THR A 774 -36.12 28.15 -54.10
CA THR A 774 -35.45 27.98 -52.81
C THR A 774 -34.00 28.36 -52.89
N THR A 775 -33.32 27.97 -53.98
CA THR A 775 -31.93 28.34 -54.24
C THR A 775 -31.75 29.85 -54.31
N GLN A 776 -32.66 30.55 -55.01
CA GLN A 776 -32.61 32.01 -55.12
C GLN A 776 -32.83 32.69 -53.77
N ASN A 777 -33.78 32.17 -52.96
CA ASN A 777 -33.99 32.67 -51.61
C ASN A 777 -32.76 32.52 -50.74
N ILE A 778 -32.04 31.36 -50.82
CA ILE A 778 -30.79 31.13 -50.15
C ILE A 778 -29.75 32.15 -50.57
N LEU A 779 -29.58 32.36 -51.91
CA LEU A 779 -28.59 33.31 -52.41
C LEU A 779 -28.90 34.72 -51.92
N THR A 780 -30.16 35.15 -51.95
CA THR A 780 -30.57 36.47 -51.48
C THR A 780 -30.28 36.62 -49.95
N CYS A 781 -30.58 35.61 -49.16
CA CYS A 781 -30.28 35.62 -47.73
C CYS A 781 -28.78 35.72 -47.47
N LEU A 782 -27.98 34.95 -48.20
CA LEU A 782 -26.52 34.95 -48.06
C LEU A 782 -25.85 36.26 -48.50
N GLU A 783 -26.41 36.87 -49.59
CA GLU A 783 -25.97 38.19 -50.03
C GLU A 783 -26.25 39.27 -48.96
N GLN A 784 -27.46 39.25 -48.40
CA GLN A 784 -27.87 40.21 -47.37
C GLN A 784 -27.10 40.05 -46.05
N ARG A 785 -26.92 38.82 -45.61
CA ARG A 785 -26.29 38.54 -44.28
C ARG A 785 -24.77 38.57 -44.32
N PHE A 786 -24.13 38.13 -45.42
CA PHE A 786 -22.70 37.90 -45.49
C PHE A 786 -22.02 38.54 -46.72
N ASN A 787 -22.72 39.36 -47.49
CA ASN A 787 -22.23 39.92 -48.74
C ASN A 787 -21.65 38.83 -49.66
N ALA A 788 -22.26 37.65 -49.62
CA ALA A 788 -21.87 36.48 -50.39
C ALA A 788 -22.28 36.64 -51.88
N THR A 789 -21.42 36.21 -52.77
CA THR A 789 -21.71 36.22 -54.21
C THR A 789 -21.41 34.86 -54.83
N LEU A 790 -22.13 34.44 -55.87
CA LEU A 790 -21.81 33.26 -56.64
C LEU A 790 -20.47 33.46 -57.40
N ARG A 791 -19.63 32.44 -57.29
CA ARG A 791 -18.45 32.35 -58.15
C ARG A 791 -18.88 31.90 -59.53
N LYS A 792 -18.56 32.70 -60.54
CA LYS A 792 -18.86 32.37 -61.94
C LYS A 792 -17.89 31.32 -62.48
#